data_9a4196e6afb4507844557f34f19848b8
#
_entry.id   9a4196e6afb4507844557f34f19848b8
#
_cell.length_a   1.000
_cell.length_b   1.000
_cell.length_c   1.000
_cell.angle_alpha   90.00
_cell.angle_beta   90.00
_cell.angle_gamma   90.00
#
_symmetry.space_group_name_H-M   'P 1'
#
loop_
_entity.id
_entity.type
_entity.pdbx_description
1 polymer ?
#
loop_
_entity_poly.entity_id
_entity_poly.type
_entity_poly.pdbx_seq_one_letter_code
_entity_poly.pdbx_strand_id
1 'polypeptide(L)'
;MQNPELDLAWNIIANTDTHLFLTGKAGTGKTTFLRELRRKVPKRMIVVAPTGIAAINAEGVTIHSFFQLPFGPQIPGTQYGNNKRYAFRRQKLRLIRSVDLVVIDEISMVRADLLDAIDSVLRQYRDKNRAFGGVQMLMIGDMQQLAPVAREDEWAMLRPYYDTPYFFSSKALQQTDFVTVELQHVYRQSDPLFVSLLNKVRTNTVDAETLQTLNQRCIAGFNPPKQEGYIRLVTHNQQADYINQQELDKLNVPAYHYDATIWKDFPELSFPTEKTLTLKLGAQVMFIKNDSSPEKKYYNGMIGEVVDIDDDHIQVRPSGQSNVIDVTPEEWQNMKYELDEKTKEIHETVVGTFTQYPLKTAWAITVHKSQGLTFEHAIIDVQHSFAHGQTYVALSRCKSLEGMVLAAPIPQYAIINDKTVETFQEDPRHKSPDDQKLDQMQRHYLLRTIEDLFSFTQIRFSYGDLIRLMREHFYSSANKQYNAWVESSESFKKKVEEVAAKFHNQYQNIVLTEVDYQNSELLQERLRKGAEYFEQQLSETFTLLTKTALETNNKMVKERLDNLMQNFNDLVKFKVLLLHYVAHNGLSLQPYLQAKAKISLSLDDNEKEVKSKEDRGKSKEIKEKKPKVTMEMKQEKALAMYLDGKLVEDIAKDMGVVESTVYSYLLPSVMNGKLPLNHLFEQKKIDAVNKCLDANPTATAKEVVEALGREDYGYGIVKCCMAMRGRM
;
A
#
# COMPACT_ATOMS: atom_id res chain seq x y z
N MET A 1 3.45 -32.51 -2.87
CA MET A 1 4.33 -32.52 -4.06
C MET A 1 5.24 -31.32 -3.94
N GLN A 2 6.54 -31.50 -3.97
CA GLN A 2 7.50 -30.39 -4.09
C GLN A 2 7.28 -29.74 -5.48
N ASN A 3 7.12 -28.44 -5.52
CA ASN A 3 7.00 -27.70 -6.77
C ASN A 3 8.33 -26.96 -6.98
N PRO A 4 9.19 -27.45 -7.88
CA PRO A 4 10.55 -26.92 -8.06
C PRO A 4 10.57 -25.46 -8.47
N GLU A 5 9.56 -24.97 -9.20
CA GLU A 5 9.46 -23.58 -9.59
C GLU A 5 9.17 -22.66 -8.37
N LEU A 6 8.35 -23.14 -7.43
CA LEU A 6 8.09 -22.40 -6.19
C LEU A 6 9.32 -22.39 -5.28
N ASP A 7 10.06 -23.50 -5.19
CA ASP A 7 11.30 -23.58 -4.42
C ASP A 7 12.38 -22.66 -5.01
N LEU A 8 12.47 -22.59 -6.35
CA LEU A 8 13.37 -21.67 -7.04
C LEU A 8 12.99 -20.21 -6.78
N ALA A 9 11.70 -19.85 -6.92
CA ALA A 9 11.21 -18.51 -6.64
C ALA A 9 11.49 -18.10 -5.19
N TRP A 10 11.27 -19.01 -4.24
CA TRP A 10 11.61 -18.81 -2.84
C TRP A 10 13.10 -18.50 -2.66
N ASN A 11 13.96 -19.31 -3.27
CA ASN A 11 15.41 -19.19 -3.14
C ASN A 11 15.91 -17.84 -3.70
N ILE A 12 15.39 -17.42 -4.85
CA ILE A 12 15.71 -16.10 -5.44
C ILE A 12 15.31 -14.98 -4.47
N ILE A 13 14.11 -15.03 -3.89
CA ILE A 13 13.63 -13.98 -3.00
C ILE A 13 14.41 -13.95 -1.68
N ALA A 14 14.66 -15.12 -1.08
CA ALA A 14 15.29 -15.21 0.22
C ALA A 14 16.79 -14.90 0.19
N ASN A 15 17.49 -15.34 -0.85
CA ASN A 15 18.95 -15.40 -0.89
C ASN A 15 19.59 -14.53 -1.98
N THR A 16 18.81 -13.71 -2.69
CA THR A 16 19.34 -12.75 -3.69
C THR A 16 18.64 -11.38 -3.56
N ASP A 17 19.15 -10.36 -4.23
CA ASP A 17 18.49 -9.06 -4.42
C ASP A 17 17.99 -8.87 -5.87
N THR A 18 18.05 -9.92 -6.70
CA THR A 18 17.56 -9.89 -8.07
C THR A 18 16.05 -9.78 -8.10
N HIS A 19 15.51 -8.90 -8.94
CA HIS A 19 14.08 -8.76 -9.13
C HIS A 19 13.51 -10.03 -9.77
N LEU A 20 12.29 -10.41 -9.34
CA LEU A 20 11.62 -11.62 -9.82
C LEU A 20 10.27 -11.29 -10.44
N PHE A 21 10.03 -11.75 -11.66
CA PHE A 21 8.71 -11.87 -12.24
C PHE A 21 8.21 -13.30 -12.08
N LEU A 22 7.25 -13.50 -11.16
CA LEU A 22 6.59 -14.78 -10.94
C LEU A 22 5.32 -14.84 -11.77
N THR A 23 5.35 -15.64 -12.82
CA THR A 23 4.22 -15.79 -13.74
C THR A 23 3.66 -17.21 -13.73
N GLY A 24 2.59 -17.42 -14.46
CA GLY A 24 1.95 -18.73 -14.60
C GLY A 24 0.48 -18.60 -14.92
N LYS A 25 -0.10 -19.67 -15.43
CA LYS A 25 -1.51 -19.74 -15.84
C LYS A 25 -2.47 -19.42 -14.69
N ALA A 26 -3.73 -19.15 -15.00
CA ALA A 26 -4.77 -19.03 -13.99
C ALA A 26 -4.82 -20.32 -13.15
N GLY A 27 -4.83 -20.22 -11.83
CA GLY A 27 -4.92 -21.38 -10.93
C GLY A 27 -3.62 -22.13 -10.65
N THR A 28 -2.45 -21.57 -10.95
CA THR A 28 -1.12 -22.18 -10.65
C THR A 28 -0.61 -21.95 -9.23
N GLY A 29 -1.40 -21.33 -8.34
CA GLY A 29 -1.02 -21.20 -6.92
C GLY A 29 -0.24 -19.92 -6.56
N LYS A 30 -0.15 -18.91 -7.43
CA LYS A 30 0.55 -17.64 -7.18
C LYS A 30 0.13 -16.97 -5.87
N THR A 31 -1.16 -16.87 -5.61
CA THR A 31 -1.71 -16.28 -4.37
C THR A 31 -1.37 -17.11 -3.12
N THR A 32 -1.36 -18.43 -3.25
CA THR A 32 -0.94 -19.33 -2.16
C THR A 32 0.52 -19.13 -1.82
N PHE A 33 1.38 -19.04 -2.84
CA PHE A 33 2.79 -18.74 -2.66
C PHE A 33 3.00 -17.38 -1.94
N LEU A 34 2.26 -16.34 -2.33
CA LEU A 34 2.34 -15.04 -1.68
C LEU A 34 2.00 -15.13 -0.18
N ARG A 35 0.96 -15.88 0.19
CA ARG A 35 0.59 -16.10 1.61
C ARG A 35 1.67 -16.84 2.39
N GLU A 36 2.29 -17.85 1.79
CA GLU A 36 3.40 -18.55 2.43
C GLU A 36 4.64 -17.67 2.57
N LEU A 37 4.97 -16.92 1.52
CA LEU A 37 6.08 -15.97 1.51
C LEU A 37 5.93 -14.96 2.67
N ARG A 38 4.73 -14.42 2.87
CA ARG A 38 4.42 -13.47 3.93
C ARG A 38 4.72 -13.99 5.34
N ARG A 39 4.51 -15.29 5.55
CA ARG A 39 4.73 -15.94 6.87
C ARG A 39 6.18 -16.29 7.15
N LYS A 40 6.96 -16.56 6.12
CA LYS A 40 8.26 -17.22 6.25
C LYS A 40 9.44 -16.38 5.77
N VAL A 41 9.22 -15.37 4.89
CA VAL A 41 10.34 -14.60 4.34
C VAL A 41 10.95 -13.70 5.41
N PRO A 42 12.27 -13.72 5.57
CA PRO A 42 12.93 -12.91 6.59
C PRO A 42 13.10 -11.43 6.19
N LYS A 43 12.71 -11.06 4.96
CA LYS A 43 12.78 -9.70 4.44
C LYS A 43 11.56 -8.90 4.88
N ARG A 44 11.76 -7.63 5.19
CA ARG A 44 10.67 -6.68 5.48
C ARG A 44 9.94 -6.38 4.19
N MET A 45 8.75 -6.92 4.10
CA MET A 45 7.96 -6.98 2.89
C MET A 45 6.74 -6.07 2.97
N ILE A 46 6.40 -5.45 1.86
CA ILE A 46 5.09 -4.84 1.63
C ILE A 46 4.45 -5.46 0.39
N VAL A 47 3.14 -5.61 0.43
CA VAL A 47 2.34 -6.11 -0.70
C VAL A 47 1.47 -4.99 -1.22
N VAL A 48 1.55 -4.74 -2.51
CA VAL A 48 0.74 -3.74 -3.19
C VAL A 48 0.07 -4.31 -4.44
N ALA A 49 -1.05 -3.72 -4.86
CA ALA A 49 -1.76 -4.12 -6.07
C ALA A 49 -2.33 -2.90 -6.81
N PRO A 50 -2.64 -3.01 -8.12
CA PRO A 50 -3.14 -1.89 -8.91
C PRO A 50 -4.57 -1.45 -8.54
N THR A 51 -5.42 -2.38 -8.08
CA THR A 51 -6.83 -2.12 -7.75
C THR A 51 -7.15 -2.45 -6.30
N GLY A 52 -8.23 -1.85 -5.76
CA GLY A 52 -8.69 -2.12 -4.39
C GLY A 52 -9.04 -3.60 -4.17
N ILE A 53 -9.74 -4.23 -5.11
CA ILE A 53 -10.12 -5.65 -5.01
C ILE A 53 -8.87 -6.54 -5.02
N ALA A 54 -7.92 -6.30 -5.93
CA ALA A 54 -6.68 -7.06 -5.97
C ALA A 54 -5.86 -6.88 -4.68
N ALA A 55 -5.82 -5.65 -4.13
CA ALA A 55 -5.15 -5.37 -2.87
C ALA A 55 -5.78 -6.14 -1.69
N ILE A 56 -7.10 -6.16 -1.60
CA ILE A 56 -7.82 -6.95 -0.58
C ILE A 56 -7.52 -8.45 -0.72
N ASN A 57 -7.58 -8.98 -1.95
CA ASN A 57 -7.30 -10.40 -2.22
C ASN A 57 -5.85 -10.80 -1.89
N ALA A 58 -4.91 -9.89 -2.11
CA ALA A 58 -3.50 -10.05 -1.77
C ALA A 58 -3.20 -9.73 -0.29
N GLU A 59 -4.20 -9.35 0.50
CA GLU A 59 -4.06 -8.87 1.87
C GLU A 59 -3.07 -7.69 1.96
N GLY A 60 -3.06 -6.82 0.97
CA GLY A 60 -2.15 -5.69 0.83
C GLY A 60 -2.88 -4.35 0.72
N VAL A 61 -2.20 -3.37 0.15
CA VAL A 61 -2.74 -2.02 -0.09
C VAL A 61 -2.60 -1.64 -1.57
N THR A 62 -3.33 -0.62 -2.02
CA THR A 62 -3.15 -0.18 -3.41
C THR A 62 -1.82 0.56 -3.60
N ILE A 63 -1.23 0.45 -4.81
CA ILE A 63 0.00 1.17 -5.21
C ILE A 63 -0.15 2.66 -4.92
N HIS A 64 -1.26 3.27 -5.37
CA HIS A 64 -1.53 4.70 -5.20
C HIS A 64 -1.58 5.11 -3.72
N SER A 65 -2.21 4.31 -2.87
CA SER A 65 -2.29 4.57 -1.43
C SER A 65 -0.92 4.44 -0.76
N PHE A 66 -0.16 3.37 -1.06
CA PHE A 66 1.12 3.15 -0.42
C PHE A 66 2.15 4.20 -0.81
N PHE A 67 2.33 4.45 -2.10
CA PHE A 67 3.33 5.39 -2.60
C PHE A 67 2.82 6.83 -2.70
N GLN A 68 1.56 7.10 -2.30
CA GLN A 68 0.89 8.41 -2.38
C GLN A 68 1.00 9.03 -3.77
N LEU A 69 0.76 8.22 -4.80
CA LEU A 69 0.79 8.63 -6.19
C LEU A 69 -0.58 9.20 -6.60
N PRO A 70 -0.62 10.25 -7.40
CA PRO A 70 -1.86 10.75 -7.98
C PRO A 70 -2.42 9.74 -9.00
N PHE A 71 -3.72 9.79 -9.24
CA PHE A 71 -4.33 9.06 -10.35
C PHE A 71 -3.99 9.72 -11.69
N GLY A 72 -4.05 8.93 -12.75
CA GLY A 72 -3.76 9.37 -14.12
C GLY A 72 -2.33 9.06 -14.57
N PRO A 73 -1.90 9.62 -15.73
CA PRO A 73 -0.58 9.34 -16.30
C PRO A 73 0.55 9.94 -15.46
N GLN A 74 1.59 9.14 -15.26
CA GLN A 74 2.78 9.52 -14.49
C GLN A 74 3.91 9.93 -15.45
N ILE A 75 4.01 11.22 -15.76
CA ILE A 75 4.99 11.71 -16.74
C ILE A 75 6.40 11.66 -16.13
N PRO A 76 7.43 11.10 -16.82
CA PRO A 76 8.80 11.08 -16.35
C PRO A 76 9.34 12.49 -16.02
N GLY A 77 10.07 12.60 -14.90
CA GLY A 77 10.59 13.88 -14.40
C GLY A 77 9.67 14.61 -13.41
N THR A 78 8.46 14.12 -13.20
CA THR A 78 7.58 14.65 -12.15
C THR A 78 8.16 14.33 -10.77
N GLN A 79 8.37 15.36 -9.94
CA GLN A 79 8.85 15.17 -8.57
C GLN A 79 7.68 14.85 -7.64
N TYR A 80 7.65 13.62 -7.13
CA TYR A 80 6.70 13.18 -6.12
C TYR A 80 7.17 13.61 -4.72
N GLY A 81 6.26 14.15 -3.90
CA GLY A 81 6.57 14.53 -2.50
C GLY A 81 6.96 16.01 -2.27
N ASN A 82 7.25 16.81 -3.31
CA ASN A 82 7.46 18.27 -3.16
C ASN A 82 6.15 19.05 -3.03
N ASN A 83 5.03 18.45 -3.36
CA ASN A 83 3.72 19.07 -3.19
C ASN A 83 3.25 18.83 -1.74
N LYS A 84 2.88 19.89 -0.99
CA LYS A 84 2.42 19.78 0.41
C LYS A 84 1.28 18.75 0.63
N ARG A 85 0.53 18.43 -0.42
CA ARG A 85 -0.54 17.39 -0.41
C ARG A 85 0.00 15.95 -0.38
N TYR A 86 1.21 15.71 -0.90
CA TYR A 86 1.81 14.37 -1.05
C TYR A 86 3.09 14.19 -0.22
N ALA A 87 3.37 15.11 0.71
CA ALA A 87 4.53 15.01 1.59
C ALA A 87 4.36 13.84 2.56
N PHE A 88 5.27 12.88 2.51
CA PHE A 88 5.24 11.74 3.42
C PHE A 88 5.45 12.18 4.87
N ARG A 89 4.63 11.65 5.77
CA ARG A 89 4.85 11.76 7.22
C ARG A 89 6.12 11.00 7.60
N ARG A 90 6.80 11.42 8.68
CA ARG A 90 8.07 10.80 9.13
C ARG A 90 7.98 9.27 9.31
N GLN A 91 6.89 8.76 9.87
CA GLN A 91 6.65 7.32 10.01
C GLN A 91 6.64 6.60 8.66
N LYS A 92 6.01 7.18 7.65
CA LYS A 92 5.98 6.62 6.29
C LYS A 92 7.36 6.63 5.63
N LEU A 93 8.15 7.68 5.84
CA LEU A 93 9.52 7.75 5.33
C LEU A 93 10.41 6.67 5.97
N ARG A 94 10.27 6.43 7.28
CA ARG A 94 10.96 5.33 7.96
C ARG A 94 10.57 3.98 7.38
N LEU A 95 9.28 3.77 7.16
CA LEU A 95 8.77 2.56 6.55
C LEU A 95 9.41 2.35 5.16
N ILE A 96 9.36 3.35 4.26
CA ILE A 96 9.96 3.28 2.92
C ILE A 96 11.46 2.98 3.00
N ARG A 97 12.20 3.59 3.93
CA ARG A 97 13.62 3.34 4.13
C ARG A 97 13.93 1.95 4.65
N SER A 98 13.00 1.34 5.37
CA SER A 98 13.19 0.03 6.00
C SER A 98 12.81 -1.16 5.12
N VAL A 99 12.02 -0.98 4.05
CA VAL A 99 11.53 -2.07 3.19
C VAL A 99 12.68 -2.75 2.44
N ASP A 100 12.70 -4.08 2.44
CA ASP A 100 13.66 -4.90 1.70
C ASP A 100 13.05 -5.50 0.43
N LEU A 101 11.73 -5.76 0.44
CA LEU A 101 10.99 -6.41 -0.63
C LEU A 101 9.65 -5.70 -0.87
N VAL A 102 9.41 -5.30 -2.11
CA VAL A 102 8.09 -4.85 -2.58
C VAL A 102 7.49 -5.92 -3.47
N VAL A 103 6.33 -6.41 -3.09
CA VAL A 103 5.53 -7.35 -3.90
C VAL A 103 4.45 -6.56 -4.61
N ILE A 104 4.37 -6.71 -5.93
CA ILE A 104 3.29 -6.16 -6.76
C ILE A 104 2.48 -7.33 -7.29
N ASP A 105 1.29 -7.54 -6.74
CA ASP A 105 0.34 -8.53 -7.27
C ASP A 105 -0.44 -7.96 -8.46
N GLU A 106 -0.86 -8.81 -9.38
CA GLU A 106 -1.52 -8.44 -10.64
C GLU A 106 -0.72 -7.43 -11.47
N ILE A 107 0.59 -7.67 -11.62
CA ILE A 107 1.51 -6.79 -12.35
C ILE A 107 1.10 -6.57 -13.80
N SER A 108 0.39 -7.52 -14.42
CA SER A 108 -0.10 -7.40 -15.81
C SER A 108 -0.98 -6.17 -16.02
N MET A 109 -1.64 -5.69 -14.97
CA MET A 109 -2.49 -4.50 -15.00
C MET A 109 -1.74 -3.20 -14.64
N VAL A 110 -0.46 -3.27 -14.33
CA VAL A 110 0.37 -2.11 -13.94
C VAL A 110 1.01 -1.49 -15.16
N ARG A 111 0.78 -0.20 -15.38
CA ARG A 111 1.42 0.54 -16.48
C ARG A 111 2.90 0.82 -16.20
N ALA A 112 3.68 0.95 -17.26
CA ALA A 112 5.10 1.27 -17.21
C ALA A 112 5.39 2.57 -16.43
N ASP A 113 4.60 3.61 -16.67
CA ASP A 113 4.73 4.90 -16.00
C ASP A 113 4.45 4.81 -14.48
N LEU A 114 3.51 3.97 -14.06
CA LEU A 114 3.21 3.75 -12.66
C LEU A 114 4.35 3.00 -11.95
N LEU A 115 5.00 2.05 -12.64
CA LEU A 115 6.18 1.36 -12.10
C LEU A 115 7.38 2.31 -11.97
N ASP A 116 7.59 3.21 -12.93
CA ASP A 116 8.62 4.26 -12.85
C ASP A 116 8.32 5.31 -11.77
N ALA A 117 7.05 5.57 -11.48
CA ALA A 117 6.67 6.43 -10.36
C ALA A 117 7.02 5.78 -9.01
N ILE A 118 6.83 4.46 -8.86
CA ILE A 118 7.31 3.69 -7.70
C ILE A 118 8.83 3.81 -7.56
N ASP A 119 9.56 3.61 -8.65
CA ASP A 119 11.03 3.78 -8.68
C ASP A 119 11.45 5.18 -8.22
N SER A 120 10.80 6.22 -8.74
CA SER A 120 11.10 7.61 -8.40
C SER A 120 10.93 7.88 -6.90
N VAL A 121 9.87 7.36 -6.28
CA VAL A 121 9.64 7.47 -4.83
C VAL A 121 10.72 6.71 -4.06
N LEU A 122 11.03 5.48 -4.45
CA LEU A 122 12.03 4.67 -3.78
C LEU A 122 13.44 5.27 -3.90
N ARG A 123 13.85 5.74 -5.08
CA ARG A 123 15.14 6.45 -5.27
C ARG A 123 15.23 7.74 -4.47
N GLN A 124 14.15 8.51 -4.40
CA GLN A 124 14.13 9.79 -3.67
C GLN A 124 14.43 9.60 -2.19
N TYR A 125 13.94 8.54 -1.57
CA TYR A 125 14.02 8.35 -0.13
C TYR A 125 15.01 7.29 0.32
N ARG A 126 15.65 6.56 -0.62
CA ARG A 126 16.66 5.52 -0.35
C ARG A 126 17.95 5.79 -1.12
N ASP A 127 18.22 5.04 -2.16
CA ASP A 127 19.43 5.19 -2.99
C ASP A 127 19.07 5.74 -4.36
N LYS A 128 19.51 6.96 -4.63
CA LYS A 128 19.22 7.67 -5.90
C LYS A 128 19.86 7.01 -7.13
N ASN A 129 20.96 6.28 -6.94
CA ASN A 129 21.75 5.71 -8.02
C ASN A 129 21.31 4.28 -8.38
N ARG A 130 20.47 3.65 -7.58
CA ARG A 130 20.01 2.28 -7.79
C ARG A 130 18.55 2.25 -8.21
N ALA A 131 18.22 1.41 -9.19
CA ALA A 131 16.84 1.16 -9.56
C ALA A 131 16.04 0.70 -8.32
N PHE A 132 14.83 1.19 -8.20
CA PHE A 132 13.92 0.96 -7.06
C PHE A 132 14.56 1.29 -5.69
N GLY A 133 15.53 2.23 -5.67
CA GLY A 133 16.25 2.57 -4.45
C GLY A 133 17.00 1.40 -3.82
N GLY A 134 17.30 0.35 -4.57
CA GLY A 134 17.93 -0.88 -4.12
C GLY A 134 16.98 -1.85 -3.39
N VAL A 135 15.67 -1.67 -3.47
CA VAL A 135 14.66 -2.61 -2.97
C VAL A 135 14.44 -3.72 -3.98
N GLN A 136 14.37 -4.97 -3.53
CA GLN A 136 14.00 -6.08 -4.40
C GLN A 136 12.52 -6.00 -4.77
N MET A 137 12.21 -6.24 -6.06
CA MET A 137 10.85 -6.26 -6.57
C MET A 137 10.44 -7.70 -6.86
N LEU A 138 9.29 -8.13 -6.32
CA LEU A 138 8.59 -9.35 -6.72
C LEU A 138 7.32 -8.93 -7.46
N MET A 139 7.29 -9.20 -8.75
CA MET A 139 6.18 -8.90 -9.65
C MET A 139 5.41 -10.19 -9.91
N ILE A 140 4.13 -10.25 -9.51
CA ILE A 140 3.30 -11.45 -9.65
C ILE A 140 2.19 -11.17 -10.66
N GLY A 141 2.01 -12.03 -11.67
CA GLY A 141 0.93 -11.87 -12.64
C GLY A 141 1.01 -12.85 -13.80
N ASP A 142 0.07 -12.74 -14.73
CA ASP A 142 0.03 -13.49 -15.98
C ASP A 142 -0.17 -12.50 -17.13
N MET A 143 0.83 -12.36 -17.99
CA MET A 143 0.81 -11.41 -19.11
C MET A 143 -0.25 -11.72 -20.17
N GLN A 144 -0.76 -12.94 -20.19
CA GLN A 144 -1.86 -13.35 -21.08
C GLN A 144 -3.24 -13.06 -20.47
N GLN A 145 -3.29 -12.50 -19.24
CA GLN A 145 -4.51 -11.99 -18.64
C GLN A 145 -4.72 -10.52 -19.03
N LEU A 146 -5.42 -9.76 -18.18
CA LEU A 146 -5.80 -8.40 -18.50
C LEU A 146 -4.60 -7.46 -18.64
N ALA A 147 -4.59 -6.73 -19.73
CA ALA A 147 -3.64 -5.66 -19.99
C ALA A 147 -3.88 -4.42 -19.10
N PRO A 148 -2.88 -3.55 -18.93
CA PRO A 148 -3.06 -2.27 -18.26
C PRO A 148 -4.09 -1.41 -19.02
N VAL A 149 -4.97 -0.74 -18.29
CA VAL A 149 -5.91 0.20 -18.90
C VAL A 149 -5.17 1.50 -19.22
N ALA A 150 -5.03 1.81 -20.50
CA ALA A 150 -4.49 3.07 -20.99
C ALA A 150 -5.54 3.71 -21.94
N ARG A 151 -6.17 4.79 -21.52
CA ARG A 151 -7.07 5.56 -22.37
C ARG A 151 -6.26 6.24 -23.47
N GLU A 152 -6.85 6.45 -24.64
CA GLU A 152 -6.13 7.00 -25.78
C GLU A 152 -5.54 8.40 -25.48
N ASP A 153 -6.26 9.24 -24.76
CA ASP A 153 -5.81 10.56 -24.31
C ASP A 153 -4.63 10.45 -23.33
N GLU A 154 -4.68 9.53 -22.38
CA GLU A 154 -3.58 9.27 -21.44
C GLU A 154 -2.37 8.64 -22.15
N TRP A 155 -2.62 7.69 -23.06
CA TRP A 155 -1.56 7.02 -23.80
C TRP A 155 -0.84 7.98 -24.76
N ALA A 156 -1.55 8.93 -25.37
CA ALA A 156 -0.94 9.98 -26.20
C ALA A 156 0.10 10.79 -25.44
N MET A 157 -0.10 11.02 -24.14
CA MET A 157 0.89 11.71 -23.28
C MET A 157 2.07 10.83 -22.90
N LEU A 158 1.90 9.52 -22.82
CA LEU A 158 2.92 8.56 -22.37
C LEU A 158 3.75 7.96 -23.53
N ARG A 159 3.18 7.86 -24.72
CA ARG A 159 3.83 7.32 -25.95
C ARG A 159 5.20 7.94 -26.27
N PRO A 160 5.49 9.24 -26.01
CA PRO A 160 6.83 9.78 -26.22
C PRO A 160 7.89 9.20 -25.30
N TYR A 161 7.48 8.54 -24.21
CA TYR A 161 8.40 8.05 -23.17
C TYR A 161 8.47 6.53 -23.09
N TYR A 162 7.43 5.81 -23.53
CA TYR A 162 7.28 4.36 -23.38
C TYR A 162 6.85 3.72 -24.68
N ASP A 163 7.49 2.61 -25.04
CA ASP A 163 7.16 1.84 -26.26
C ASP A 163 5.80 1.15 -26.12
N THR A 164 5.46 0.69 -24.92
CA THR A 164 4.20 0.00 -24.62
C THR A 164 3.68 0.41 -23.25
N PRO A 165 2.38 0.24 -22.99
CA PRO A 165 1.81 0.49 -21.66
C PRO A 165 2.21 -0.54 -20.60
N TYR A 166 2.73 -1.70 -20.99
CA TYR A 166 3.06 -2.79 -20.07
C TYR A 166 4.23 -2.47 -19.15
N PHE A 167 4.23 -3.04 -17.96
CA PHE A 167 5.22 -2.82 -16.92
C PHE A 167 6.67 -3.04 -17.38
N PHE A 168 6.91 -3.97 -18.28
CA PHE A 168 8.25 -4.27 -18.80
C PHE A 168 8.85 -3.17 -19.69
N SER A 169 8.05 -2.18 -20.12
CA SER A 169 8.53 -0.94 -20.76
C SER A 169 8.96 0.12 -19.74
N SER A 170 8.88 -0.13 -18.44
CA SER A 170 9.42 0.75 -17.39
C SER A 170 10.90 0.99 -17.59
N LYS A 171 11.31 2.26 -17.55
CA LYS A 171 12.73 2.66 -17.69
C LYS A 171 13.57 2.19 -16.51
N ALA A 172 12.97 2.15 -15.32
CA ALA A 172 13.63 1.64 -14.12
C ALA A 172 13.93 0.14 -14.27
N LEU A 173 12.95 -0.63 -14.75
CA LEU A 173 13.11 -2.07 -14.93
C LEU A 173 14.12 -2.40 -16.03
N GLN A 174 14.18 -1.60 -17.09
CA GLN A 174 15.18 -1.74 -18.17
C GLN A 174 16.64 -1.43 -17.73
N GLN A 175 16.81 -0.72 -16.58
CA GLN A 175 18.12 -0.41 -15.99
C GLN A 175 18.63 -1.48 -15.02
N THR A 176 17.89 -2.55 -14.81
CA THR A 176 18.23 -3.59 -13.85
C THR A 176 17.88 -4.97 -14.40
N ASP A 177 18.60 -5.97 -13.91
CA ASP A 177 18.30 -7.35 -14.27
C ASP A 177 17.13 -7.88 -13.45
N PHE A 178 16.28 -8.67 -14.07
CA PHE A 178 15.28 -9.48 -13.42
C PHE A 178 15.18 -10.84 -14.09
N VAL A 179 14.63 -11.81 -13.38
CA VAL A 179 14.42 -13.15 -13.89
C VAL A 179 12.94 -13.51 -13.81
N THR A 180 12.50 -14.40 -14.69
CA THR A 180 11.13 -14.91 -14.72
C THR A 180 11.12 -16.36 -14.26
N VAL A 181 10.21 -16.68 -13.34
CA VAL A 181 9.85 -18.06 -12.99
C VAL A 181 8.40 -18.28 -13.37
N GLU A 182 8.14 -19.24 -14.26
CA GLU A 182 6.80 -19.60 -14.69
C GLU A 182 6.32 -20.87 -14.03
N LEU A 183 5.23 -20.76 -13.24
CA LEU A 183 4.58 -21.90 -12.59
C LEU A 183 3.80 -22.71 -13.62
N GLN A 184 4.13 -23.99 -13.78
CA GLN A 184 3.56 -24.87 -14.79
C GLN A 184 2.31 -25.62 -14.30
N HIS A 185 2.28 -26.00 -13.03
CA HIS A 185 1.22 -26.85 -12.51
C HIS A 185 -0.07 -26.07 -12.23
N VAL A 186 -1.17 -26.50 -12.85
CA VAL A 186 -2.51 -25.91 -12.67
C VAL A 186 -3.30 -26.69 -11.64
N TYR A 187 -3.80 -26.02 -10.60
CA TYR A 187 -4.58 -26.61 -9.52
C TYR A 187 -6.09 -26.36 -9.64
N ARG A 188 -6.50 -25.38 -10.46
CA ARG A 188 -7.91 -24.91 -10.54
C ARG A 188 -8.79 -25.81 -11.39
N GLN A 189 -8.32 -26.18 -12.57
CA GLN A 189 -9.05 -27.02 -13.54
C GLN A 189 -8.47 -28.45 -13.51
N SER A 190 -9.37 -29.44 -13.48
CA SER A 190 -9.01 -30.88 -13.49
C SER A 190 -9.28 -31.55 -14.83
N ASP A 191 -10.06 -30.93 -15.72
CA ASP A 191 -10.39 -31.46 -17.05
C ASP A 191 -9.23 -31.18 -18.04
N PRO A 192 -8.53 -32.26 -18.53
CA PRO A 192 -7.41 -32.08 -19.43
C PRO A 192 -7.78 -31.45 -20.77
N LEU A 193 -9.00 -31.73 -21.30
CA LEU A 193 -9.47 -31.13 -22.54
C LEU A 193 -9.64 -29.63 -22.37
N PHE A 194 -10.34 -29.22 -21.30
CA PHE A 194 -10.58 -27.80 -21.05
C PHE A 194 -9.28 -27.05 -20.81
N VAL A 195 -8.34 -27.61 -20.04
CA VAL A 195 -6.99 -27.03 -19.85
C VAL A 195 -6.26 -26.88 -21.18
N SER A 196 -6.37 -27.86 -22.10
CA SER A 196 -5.75 -27.77 -23.43
C SER A 196 -6.37 -26.64 -24.26
N LEU A 197 -7.70 -26.54 -24.28
CA LEU A 197 -8.42 -25.47 -25.00
C LEU A 197 -8.03 -24.07 -24.45
N LEU A 198 -8.01 -23.91 -23.13
CA LEU A 198 -7.57 -22.68 -22.48
C LEU A 198 -6.12 -22.32 -22.81
N ASN A 199 -5.24 -23.32 -22.89
CA ASN A 199 -3.84 -23.08 -23.28
C ASN A 199 -3.73 -22.57 -24.72
N LYS A 200 -4.49 -23.17 -25.67
CA LYS A 200 -4.51 -22.70 -27.07
C LYS A 200 -5.02 -21.26 -27.18
N VAL A 201 -6.08 -20.91 -26.40
CA VAL A 201 -6.57 -19.52 -26.34
C VAL A 201 -5.51 -18.59 -25.77
N ARG A 202 -4.85 -19.01 -24.67
CA ARG A 202 -3.80 -18.23 -24.00
C ARG A 202 -2.61 -17.95 -24.89
N THR A 203 -2.17 -18.94 -25.68
CA THR A 203 -0.98 -18.83 -26.56
C THR A 203 -1.32 -18.40 -27.97
N ASN A 204 -2.57 -18.03 -28.24
CA ASN A 204 -3.06 -17.66 -29.58
C ASN A 204 -2.77 -18.71 -30.67
N THR A 205 -2.78 -19.98 -30.29
CA THR A 205 -2.59 -21.12 -31.21
C THR A 205 -3.93 -21.81 -31.53
N VAL A 206 -5.00 -21.02 -31.51
CA VAL A 206 -6.36 -21.50 -31.74
C VAL A 206 -6.57 -21.86 -33.21
N ASP A 207 -6.85 -23.13 -33.44
CA ASP A 207 -7.24 -23.68 -34.75
C ASP A 207 -8.77 -23.77 -34.92
N ALA A 208 -9.22 -24.12 -36.09
CA ALA A 208 -10.65 -24.27 -36.40
C ALA A 208 -11.35 -25.32 -35.52
N GLU A 209 -10.67 -26.40 -35.17
CA GLU A 209 -11.18 -27.47 -34.30
C GLU A 209 -11.38 -26.94 -32.84
N THR A 210 -10.44 -26.18 -32.34
CA THR A 210 -10.54 -25.52 -31.01
C THR A 210 -11.73 -24.58 -30.95
N LEU A 211 -11.90 -23.70 -31.97
CA LEU A 211 -13.05 -22.80 -32.06
C LEU A 211 -14.36 -23.58 -32.16
N GLN A 212 -14.39 -24.63 -32.98
CA GLN A 212 -15.57 -25.48 -33.12
C GLN A 212 -15.95 -26.12 -31.78
N THR A 213 -14.96 -26.67 -31.06
CA THR A 213 -15.20 -27.33 -29.77
C THR A 213 -15.70 -26.32 -28.73
N LEU A 214 -15.10 -25.14 -28.63
CA LEU A 214 -15.58 -24.07 -27.73
C LEU A 214 -16.99 -23.61 -28.15
N ASN A 215 -17.24 -23.39 -29.45
CA ASN A 215 -18.50 -22.89 -29.94
C ASN A 215 -19.64 -23.91 -29.87
N GLN A 216 -19.37 -25.22 -29.67
CA GLN A 216 -20.40 -26.21 -29.31
C GLN A 216 -21.07 -25.89 -27.97
N ARG A 217 -20.42 -25.06 -27.11
CA ARG A 217 -21.03 -24.56 -25.88
C ARG A 217 -21.95 -23.36 -26.09
N CYS A 218 -22.12 -22.88 -27.32
CA CYS A 218 -23.11 -21.85 -27.65
C CYS A 218 -24.50 -22.49 -27.78
N ILE A 219 -25.35 -22.24 -26.80
CA ILE A 219 -26.70 -22.76 -26.72
C ILE A 219 -27.67 -21.61 -27.01
N ALA A 220 -28.25 -21.62 -28.19
CA ALA A 220 -29.21 -20.59 -28.60
C ALA A 220 -30.42 -20.55 -27.66
N GLY A 221 -30.79 -19.36 -27.18
CA GLY A 221 -31.94 -19.18 -26.28
C GLY A 221 -31.78 -19.83 -24.91
N PHE A 222 -30.54 -20.10 -24.48
CA PHE A 222 -30.26 -20.69 -23.16
C PHE A 222 -30.90 -19.85 -22.05
N ASN A 223 -31.84 -20.46 -21.35
CA ASN A 223 -32.43 -19.90 -20.15
C ASN A 223 -31.94 -20.72 -18.94
N PRO A 224 -31.02 -20.19 -18.14
CA PRO A 224 -30.40 -20.96 -17.07
C PRO A 224 -31.44 -21.38 -16.03
N PRO A 225 -31.39 -22.63 -15.54
CA PRO A 225 -32.17 -23.04 -14.39
C PRO A 225 -31.76 -22.18 -13.18
N LYS A 226 -32.73 -21.56 -12.49
CA LYS A 226 -32.45 -20.67 -11.33
C LYS A 226 -31.60 -21.36 -10.25
N GLN A 227 -31.77 -22.67 -10.07
CA GLN A 227 -31.09 -23.46 -9.05
C GLN A 227 -29.60 -23.70 -9.34
N GLU A 228 -29.17 -23.59 -10.60
CA GLU A 228 -27.80 -23.86 -11.01
C GLU A 228 -26.85 -22.61 -10.87
N GLY A 229 -27.42 -21.43 -10.65
CA GLY A 229 -26.66 -20.22 -10.35
C GLY A 229 -25.70 -19.78 -11.45
N TYR A 230 -26.15 -19.77 -12.69
CA TYR A 230 -25.37 -19.21 -13.79
C TYR A 230 -25.15 -17.73 -13.60
N ILE A 231 -23.88 -17.29 -13.72
CA ILE A 231 -23.51 -15.87 -13.75
C ILE A 231 -23.09 -15.47 -15.17
N ARG A 232 -23.52 -14.32 -15.65
CA ARG A 232 -23.10 -13.81 -16.96
C ARG A 232 -21.84 -12.99 -16.86
N LEU A 233 -20.79 -13.36 -17.59
CA LEU A 233 -19.53 -12.62 -17.70
C LEU A 233 -19.60 -11.73 -18.94
N VAL A 234 -19.53 -10.41 -18.74
CA VAL A 234 -19.62 -9.40 -19.80
C VAL A 234 -18.39 -8.52 -19.85
N THR A 235 -18.17 -7.82 -20.96
CA THR A 235 -16.97 -6.98 -21.16
C THR A 235 -17.09 -5.57 -20.55
N HIS A 236 -18.31 -5.03 -20.43
CA HIS A 236 -18.58 -3.65 -20.02
C HIS A 236 -19.41 -3.56 -18.71
N ASN A 237 -19.05 -2.60 -17.83
CA ASN A 237 -19.79 -2.39 -16.57
C ASN A 237 -21.26 -2.03 -16.81
N GLN A 238 -21.54 -1.13 -17.74
CA GLN A 238 -22.93 -0.73 -18.04
C GLN A 238 -23.82 -1.91 -18.41
N GLN A 239 -23.28 -2.90 -19.13
CA GLN A 239 -24.02 -4.11 -19.49
C GLN A 239 -24.32 -4.97 -18.26
N ALA A 240 -23.32 -5.14 -17.36
CA ALA A 240 -23.51 -5.89 -16.13
C ALA A 240 -24.56 -5.23 -15.22
N ASP A 241 -24.43 -3.92 -15.02
CA ASP A 241 -25.33 -3.14 -14.15
C ASP A 241 -26.76 -3.15 -14.71
N TYR A 242 -26.93 -3.02 -16.03
CA TYR A 242 -28.23 -3.10 -16.71
C TYR A 242 -28.89 -4.47 -16.53
N ILE A 243 -28.13 -5.56 -16.71
CA ILE A 243 -28.67 -6.93 -16.54
C ILE A 243 -29.07 -7.15 -15.07
N ASN A 244 -28.22 -6.79 -14.12
CA ASN A 244 -28.52 -6.96 -12.70
C ASN A 244 -29.77 -6.17 -12.29
N GLN A 245 -29.90 -4.92 -12.74
CA GLN A 245 -31.07 -4.11 -12.44
C GLN A 245 -32.34 -4.69 -13.06
N GLN A 246 -32.29 -5.09 -14.34
CA GLN A 246 -33.44 -5.70 -15.00
C GLN A 246 -33.93 -6.99 -14.31
N GLU A 247 -32.99 -7.86 -13.91
CA GLU A 247 -33.36 -9.11 -13.23
C GLU A 247 -33.92 -8.83 -11.82
N LEU A 248 -33.35 -7.84 -11.11
CA LEU A 248 -33.86 -7.42 -9.80
C LEU A 248 -35.28 -6.80 -9.92
N ASP A 249 -35.55 -6.02 -10.97
CA ASP A 249 -36.86 -5.38 -11.22
C ASP A 249 -37.96 -6.38 -11.60
N LYS A 250 -37.61 -7.50 -12.22
CA LYS A 250 -38.55 -8.60 -12.52
C LYS A 250 -39.09 -9.29 -11.26
N LEU A 251 -38.42 -9.14 -10.13
CA LEU A 251 -38.89 -9.68 -8.87
C LEU A 251 -39.97 -8.74 -8.26
N ASN A 252 -41.23 -9.15 -8.38
CA ASN A 252 -42.38 -8.40 -7.87
C ASN A 252 -42.59 -8.58 -6.36
N VAL A 253 -41.54 -8.31 -5.56
CA VAL A 253 -41.51 -8.41 -4.10
C VAL A 253 -40.86 -7.17 -3.53
N PRO A 254 -41.10 -6.84 -2.24
CA PRO A 254 -40.47 -5.70 -1.58
C PRO A 254 -38.94 -5.75 -1.66
N ALA A 255 -38.32 -4.58 -1.77
CA ALA A 255 -36.87 -4.43 -1.68
C ALA A 255 -36.46 -4.10 -0.24
N TYR A 256 -35.37 -4.71 0.22
CA TYR A 256 -34.73 -4.44 1.49
C TYR A 256 -33.40 -3.74 1.25
N HIS A 257 -33.07 -2.79 2.14
CA HIS A 257 -31.91 -1.95 2.02
C HIS A 257 -31.03 -2.08 3.26
N TYR A 258 -29.77 -2.46 3.07
CA TYR A 258 -28.81 -2.64 4.15
C TYR A 258 -27.66 -1.64 3.99
N ASP A 259 -27.54 -0.72 4.95
CA ASP A 259 -26.48 0.27 4.95
C ASP A 259 -25.21 -0.28 5.60
N ALA A 260 -24.08 -0.08 4.95
CA ALA A 260 -22.79 -0.45 5.50
C ALA A 260 -22.42 0.41 6.71
N THR A 261 -21.84 -0.21 7.72
CA THR A 261 -21.21 0.51 8.83
C THR A 261 -19.75 0.77 8.50
N ILE A 262 -19.38 2.05 8.43
CA ILE A 262 -18.02 2.48 8.14
C ILE A 262 -17.41 3.08 9.42
N TRP A 263 -16.26 2.53 9.83
CA TRP A 263 -15.53 3.04 11.00
C TRP A 263 -14.20 3.64 10.53
N LYS A 264 -13.93 4.87 10.94
CA LYS A 264 -12.71 5.64 10.59
C LYS A 264 -12.48 5.76 9.08
N ASP A 265 -11.22 5.54 8.64
CA ASP A 265 -10.76 5.81 7.29
C ASP A 265 -10.91 4.58 6.39
N PHE A 266 -12.00 4.52 5.63
CA PHE A 266 -12.18 3.53 4.57
C PHE A 266 -12.63 4.24 3.29
N PRO A 267 -11.75 4.39 2.27
CA PRO A 267 -12.06 5.16 1.06
C PRO A 267 -13.19 4.52 0.24
N GLU A 268 -14.12 5.34 -0.28
CA GLU A 268 -15.24 4.87 -1.10
C GLU A 268 -14.81 4.05 -2.33
N LEU A 269 -13.70 4.45 -2.98
CA LEU A 269 -13.12 3.73 -4.12
C LEU A 269 -12.64 2.30 -3.77
N SER A 270 -12.51 2.00 -2.48
CA SER A 270 -12.08 0.70 -1.97
C SER A 270 -13.24 -0.13 -1.40
N PHE A 271 -14.47 0.34 -1.50
CA PHE A 271 -15.63 -0.43 -1.02
C PHE A 271 -15.73 -1.77 -1.74
N PRO A 272 -15.77 -2.88 -1.00
CA PRO A 272 -15.87 -4.22 -1.59
C PRO A 272 -17.25 -4.49 -2.21
N THR A 273 -18.29 -3.84 -1.70
CA THR A 273 -19.66 -3.88 -2.19
C THR A 273 -20.32 -2.50 -2.08
N GLU A 274 -21.59 -2.42 -2.42
CA GLU A 274 -22.35 -1.18 -2.33
C GLU A 274 -22.51 -0.72 -0.88
N LYS A 275 -22.43 0.61 -0.66
CA LYS A 275 -22.68 1.20 0.67
C LYS A 275 -24.07 0.87 1.15
N THR A 276 -25.04 0.99 0.28
CA THR A 276 -26.43 0.55 0.52
C THR A 276 -26.73 -0.64 -0.36
N LEU A 277 -26.68 -1.83 0.21
CA LEU A 277 -26.96 -3.08 -0.51
C LEU A 277 -28.48 -3.26 -0.63
N THR A 278 -28.97 -3.34 -1.87
CA THR A 278 -30.40 -3.55 -2.17
C THR A 278 -30.65 -4.97 -2.61
N LEU A 279 -31.47 -5.70 -1.88
CA LEU A 279 -31.83 -7.08 -2.16
C LEU A 279 -33.33 -7.30 -2.15
N LYS A 280 -33.78 -8.37 -2.81
CA LYS A 280 -35.14 -8.84 -2.82
C LYS A 280 -35.18 -10.35 -2.60
N LEU A 281 -36.29 -10.86 -2.07
CA LEU A 281 -36.51 -12.31 -2.00
C LEU A 281 -36.45 -12.91 -3.42
N GLY A 282 -35.70 -14.02 -3.59
CA GLY A 282 -35.46 -14.67 -4.89
C GLY A 282 -34.35 -14.00 -5.72
N ALA A 283 -33.62 -13.00 -5.16
CA ALA A 283 -32.49 -12.40 -5.85
C ALA A 283 -31.29 -13.36 -5.92
N GLN A 284 -30.68 -13.42 -7.11
CA GLN A 284 -29.41 -14.12 -7.26
C GLN A 284 -28.29 -13.23 -6.72
N VAL A 285 -27.50 -13.79 -5.81
CA VAL A 285 -26.39 -13.12 -5.15
C VAL A 285 -25.10 -13.91 -5.26
N MET A 286 -23.99 -13.22 -5.15
CA MET A 286 -22.66 -13.80 -5.04
C MET A 286 -22.02 -13.40 -3.72
N PHE A 287 -21.43 -14.35 -3.03
CA PHE A 287 -20.57 -14.07 -1.90
C PHE A 287 -19.26 -13.43 -2.38
N ILE A 288 -18.88 -12.33 -1.79
CA ILE A 288 -17.69 -11.53 -2.17
C ILE A 288 -16.54 -11.64 -1.18
N LYS A 289 -16.65 -12.57 -0.23
CA LYS A 289 -15.64 -12.88 0.78
C LYS A 289 -15.66 -14.37 1.09
N ASN A 290 -14.55 -14.91 1.56
CA ASN A 290 -14.53 -16.24 2.13
C ASN A 290 -15.07 -16.20 3.56
N ASP A 291 -15.86 -17.17 3.94
CA ASP A 291 -16.34 -17.33 5.31
C ASP A 291 -15.18 -17.41 6.29
N SER A 292 -15.16 -16.48 7.25
CA SER A 292 -14.14 -16.39 8.30
C SER A 292 -14.38 -17.40 9.43
N SER A 293 -15.58 -18.01 9.50
CA SER A 293 -15.95 -18.99 10.51
C SER A 293 -15.18 -20.32 10.35
N PRO A 294 -15.03 -21.12 11.42
CA PRO A 294 -14.42 -22.45 11.31
C PRO A 294 -15.15 -23.40 10.37
N GLU A 295 -16.45 -23.17 10.15
CA GLU A 295 -17.32 -24.04 9.36
C GLU A 295 -17.16 -23.84 7.86
N LYS A 296 -16.64 -22.68 7.42
CA LYS A 296 -16.37 -22.31 6.02
C LYS A 296 -17.54 -22.62 5.08
N LYS A 297 -18.72 -22.12 5.42
CA LYS A 297 -19.99 -22.39 4.72
C LYS A 297 -20.00 -21.83 3.30
N TYR A 298 -19.27 -20.75 3.02
CA TYR A 298 -19.21 -20.10 1.72
C TYR A 298 -17.79 -19.62 1.37
N TYR A 299 -17.59 -19.37 0.09
CA TYR A 299 -16.33 -18.84 -0.45
C TYR A 299 -16.60 -17.69 -1.45
N ASN A 300 -15.59 -16.88 -1.67
CA ASN A 300 -15.65 -15.76 -2.62
C ASN A 300 -15.92 -16.25 -4.05
N GLY A 301 -16.99 -15.76 -4.66
CA GLY A 301 -17.47 -16.20 -5.98
C GLY A 301 -18.58 -17.26 -5.93
N MET A 302 -18.97 -17.75 -4.74
CA MET A 302 -20.09 -18.67 -4.61
C MET A 302 -21.40 -17.97 -4.92
N ILE A 303 -22.21 -18.54 -5.80
CA ILE A 303 -23.51 -18.04 -6.20
C ILE A 303 -24.60 -18.69 -5.36
N GLY A 304 -25.65 -17.93 -5.04
CA GLY A 304 -26.82 -18.43 -4.34
C GLY A 304 -28.07 -17.59 -4.60
N GLU A 305 -29.19 -18.03 -4.08
CA GLU A 305 -30.49 -17.35 -4.14
C GLU A 305 -30.90 -16.91 -2.74
N VAL A 306 -31.37 -15.69 -2.58
CA VAL A 306 -31.98 -15.19 -1.35
C VAL A 306 -33.31 -15.91 -1.13
N VAL A 307 -33.40 -16.74 -0.10
CA VAL A 307 -34.57 -17.58 0.19
C VAL A 307 -35.40 -17.09 1.35
N ASP A 308 -34.81 -16.26 2.22
CA ASP A 308 -35.49 -15.53 3.29
C ASP A 308 -34.78 -14.22 3.55
N ILE A 309 -35.54 -13.14 3.81
CA ILE A 309 -35.01 -11.79 3.95
C ILE A 309 -35.96 -10.91 4.75
N ASP A 310 -35.42 -10.22 5.74
CA ASP A 310 -36.10 -9.15 6.46
C ASP A 310 -35.11 -7.99 6.75
N ASP A 311 -35.45 -7.04 7.62
CA ASP A 311 -34.62 -5.86 7.89
C ASP A 311 -33.26 -6.19 8.52
N ASP A 312 -33.14 -7.31 9.25
CA ASP A 312 -31.93 -7.69 10.00
C ASP A 312 -31.37 -9.07 9.64
N HIS A 313 -32.04 -9.79 8.75
CA HIS A 313 -31.75 -11.20 8.47
C HIS A 313 -31.75 -11.50 6.97
N ILE A 314 -30.77 -12.26 6.52
CA ILE A 314 -30.66 -12.74 5.13
C ILE A 314 -30.26 -14.21 5.14
N GLN A 315 -31.07 -15.03 4.46
CA GLN A 315 -30.74 -16.42 4.19
C GLN A 315 -30.48 -16.64 2.70
N VAL A 316 -29.39 -17.30 2.41
CA VAL A 316 -28.99 -17.62 1.04
C VAL A 316 -28.88 -19.13 0.90
N ARG A 317 -29.51 -19.68 -0.15
CA ARG A 317 -29.32 -21.06 -0.60
C ARG A 317 -28.25 -21.07 -1.69
N PRO A 318 -27.08 -21.69 -1.47
CA PRO A 318 -26.09 -21.84 -2.53
C PRO A 318 -26.63 -22.64 -3.69
N SER A 319 -26.23 -22.27 -4.90
CA SER A 319 -26.61 -22.98 -6.12
C SER A 319 -26.17 -24.42 -6.09
N GLY A 320 -27.05 -25.34 -6.50
CA GLY A 320 -26.78 -26.79 -6.48
C GLY A 320 -26.78 -27.44 -5.09
N GLN A 321 -27.13 -26.72 -4.03
CA GLN A 321 -27.15 -27.22 -2.66
C GLN A 321 -28.56 -27.09 -2.03
N SER A 322 -28.87 -27.97 -1.09
CA SER A 322 -30.14 -27.90 -0.35
C SER A 322 -30.04 -27.17 1.00
N ASN A 323 -28.82 -27.02 1.53
CA ASN A 323 -28.57 -26.29 2.77
C ASN A 323 -28.79 -24.78 2.56
N VAL A 324 -29.22 -24.11 3.62
CA VAL A 324 -29.41 -22.66 3.65
C VAL A 324 -28.34 -22.06 4.59
N ILE A 325 -27.81 -20.92 4.22
CA ILE A 325 -26.76 -20.22 4.97
C ILE A 325 -27.39 -18.94 5.53
N ASP A 326 -27.38 -18.81 6.87
CA ASP A 326 -27.62 -17.53 7.53
C ASP A 326 -26.40 -16.61 7.30
N VAL A 327 -26.62 -15.52 6.59
CA VAL A 327 -25.55 -14.58 6.23
C VAL A 327 -25.48 -13.50 7.30
N THR A 328 -24.31 -13.30 7.83
CA THR A 328 -24.03 -12.21 8.78
C THR A 328 -23.14 -11.16 8.13
N PRO A 329 -23.25 -9.89 8.57
CA PRO A 329 -22.32 -8.85 8.12
C PRO A 329 -20.88 -9.24 8.40
N GLU A 330 -20.01 -9.00 7.42
CA GLU A 330 -18.58 -9.24 7.48
C GLU A 330 -17.83 -7.91 7.49
N GLU A 331 -16.69 -7.89 8.16
CA GLU A 331 -15.84 -6.73 8.27
C GLU A 331 -14.68 -6.82 7.26
N TRP A 332 -14.50 -5.80 6.44
CA TRP A 332 -13.29 -5.58 5.64
C TRP A 332 -12.45 -4.51 6.31
N GLN A 333 -11.15 -4.73 6.35
CA GLN A 333 -10.21 -3.86 7.02
C GLN A 333 -9.41 -3.06 5.99
N ASN A 334 -9.37 -1.75 6.18
CA ASN A 334 -8.40 -0.92 5.49
C ASN A 334 -7.10 -0.97 6.28
N MET A 335 -6.11 -1.65 5.73
CA MET A 335 -4.82 -1.86 6.38
C MET A 335 -3.84 -0.76 6.00
N LYS A 336 -2.95 -0.45 6.92
CA LYS A 336 -1.80 0.42 6.68
C LYS A 336 -0.57 -0.24 7.25
N TYR A 337 0.51 -0.19 6.49
CA TYR A 337 1.80 -0.63 6.99
C TYR A 337 2.37 0.43 7.92
N GLU A 338 2.71 0.03 9.13
CA GLU A 338 3.40 0.85 10.12
C GLU A 338 4.65 0.13 10.61
N LEU A 339 5.60 0.93 11.07
CA LEU A 339 6.81 0.40 11.69
C LEU A 339 6.62 0.45 13.20
N ASP A 340 6.72 -0.70 13.87
CA ASP A 340 6.72 -0.74 15.33
C ASP A 340 7.93 -0.01 15.89
N GLU A 341 7.70 0.92 16.81
CA GLU A 341 8.80 1.74 17.36
C GLU A 341 9.74 0.94 18.28
N LYS A 342 9.26 -0.16 18.86
CA LYS A 342 10.03 -0.99 19.80
C LYS A 342 10.74 -2.14 19.11
N THR A 343 9.97 -2.93 18.31
CA THR A 343 10.51 -4.13 17.65
C THR A 343 11.22 -3.81 16.34
N LYS A 344 10.93 -2.60 15.75
CA LYS A 344 11.43 -2.17 14.44
C LYS A 344 11.01 -3.08 13.29
N GLU A 345 9.91 -3.80 13.48
CA GLU A 345 9.30 -4.65 12.48
C GLU A 345 8.15 -3.91 11.79
N ILE A 346 7.93 -4.21 10.50
CA ILE A 346 6.77 -3.71 9.77
C ILE A 346 5.58 -4.57 10.17
N HIS A 347 4.54 -3.94 10.70
CA HIS A 347 3.27 -4.58 10.97
C HIS A 347 2.12 -3.82 10.30
N GLU A 348 1.01 -4.48 10.21
CA GLU A 348 -0.20 -3.95 9.64
C GLU A 348 -1.09 -3.41 10.76
N THR A 349 -1.58 -2.20 10.56
CA THR A 349 -2.56 -1.57 11.45
C THR A 349 -3.85 -1.31 10.70
N VAL A 350 -4.97 -1.62 11.34
CA VAL A 350 -6.30 -1.31 10.81
C VAL A 350 -6.57 0.18 11.00
N VAL A 351 -6.69 0.91 9.91
CA VAL A 351 -6.98 2.36 9.94
C VAL A 351 -8.46 2.67 9.78
N GLY A 352 -9.23 1.72 9.29
CA GLY A 352 -10.67 1.80 9.19
C GLY A 352 -11.30 0.48 8.80
N THR A 353 -12.59 0.32 9.01
CA THR A 353 -13.33 -0.88 8.62
C THR A 353 -14.60 -0.53 7.86
N PHE A 354 -14.99 -1.46 6.99
CA PHE A 354 -16.24 -1.44 6.26
C PHE A 354 -16.98 -2.73 6.61
N THR A 355 -18.12 -2.64 7.25
CA THR A 355 -18.94 -3.80 7.66
C THR A 355 -20.22 -3.81 6.87
N GLN A 356 -20.46 -4.90 6.13
CA GLN A 356 -21.66 -5.10 5.31
C GLN A 356 -21.88 -6.60 5.13
N TYR A 357 -23.08 -7.00 4.74
CA TYR A 357 -23.31 -8.35 4.26
C TYR A 357 -22.36 -8.67 3.08
N PRO A 358 -21.68 -9.82 3.10
CA PRO A 358 -20.69 -10.18 2.07
C PRO A 358 -21.34 -10.63 0.77
N LEU A 359 -22.34 -9.90 0.33
CA LEU A 359 -23.18 -10.21 -0.81
C LEU A 359 -23.18 -9.09 -1.85
N LYS A 360 -23.42 -9.48 -3.09
CA LYS A 360 -23.70 -8.59 -4.21
C LYS A 360 -24.71 -9.26 -5.15
N THR A 361 -25.63 -8.48 -5.74
CA THR A 361 -26.47 -8.99 -6.84
C THR A 361 -25.58 -9.46 -8.00
N ALA A 362 -25.83 -10.64 -8.53
CA ALA A 362 -24.88 -11.30 -9.42
C ALA A 362 -25.54 -12.17 -10.50
N TRP A 363 -26.44 -11.60 -11.29
CA TRP A 363 -26.82 -12.19 -12.57
C TRP A 363 -25.77 -11.93 -13.64
N ALA A 364 -25.09 -10.76 -13.56
CA ALA A 364 -23.98 -10.42 -14.42
C ALA A 364 -22.83 -9.74 -13.67
N ILE A 365 -21.61 -9.97 -14.15
CA ILE A 365 -20.38 -9.33 -13.66
C ILE A 365 -19.44 -9.10 -14.83
N THR A 366 -18.58 -8.07 -14.77
CA THR A 366 -17.58 -7.88 -15.82
C THR A 366 -16.41 -8.84 -15.69
N VAL A 367 -15.79 -9.18 -16.84
CA VAL A 367 -14.58 -10.00 -16.91
C VAL A 367 -13.50 -9.45 -15.98
N HIS A 368 -13.31 -8.12 -15.92
CA HIS A 368 -12.33 -7.47 -15.02
C HIS A 368 -12.64 -7.74 -13.54
N LYS A 369 -13.89 -7.57 -13.12
CA LYS A 369 -14.31 -7.81 -11.73
C LYS A 369 -14.33 -9.29 -11.36
N SER A 370 -14.39 -10.20 -12.35
CA SER A 370 -14.33 -11.66 -12.15
C SER A 370 -12.89 -12.17 -11.95
N GLN A 371 -11.87 -11.31 -12.09
CA GLN A 371 -10.49 -11.72 -11.92
C GLN A 371 -10.24 -12.25 -10.50
N GLY A 372 -9.52 -13.37 -10.39
CA GLY A 372 -9.36 -14.08 -9.12
C GLY A 372 -10.52 -15.02 -8.73
N LEU A 373 -11.73 -14.81 -9.25
CA LEU A 373 -12.90 -15.66 -8.96
C LEU A 373 -12.92 -16.94 -9.80
N THR A 374 -13.74 -17.89 -9.37
CA THR A 374 -13.97 -19.16 -10.08
C THR A 374 -15.44 -19.54 -9.96
N PHE A 375 -16.06 -19.92 -11.06
CA PHE A 375 -17.47 -20.27 -11.14
C PHE A 375 -17.68 -21.72 -11.58
N GLU A 376 -18.65 -22.37 -10.99
CA GLU A 376 -19.09 -23.71 -11.43
C GLU A 376 -19.83 -23.56 -12.77
N HIS A 377 -20.72 -22.55 -12.89
CA HIS A 377 -21.54 -22.28 -14.05
C HIS A 377 -21.43 -20.82 -14.47
N ALA A 378 -21.14 -20.58 -15.76
CA ALA A 378 -21.08 -19.21 -16.28
C ALA A 378 -21.59 -19.12 -17.73
N ILE A 379 -22.27 -18.03 -18.04
CA ILE A 379 -22.62 -17.61 -19.40
C ILE A 379 -21.58 -16.56 -19.83
N ILE A 380 -20.81 -16.87 -20.85
CA ILE A 380 -19.70 -16.02 -21.30
C ILE A 380 -20.14 -15.22 -22.55
N ASP A 381 -20.11 -13.90 -22.42
CA ASP A 381 -20.43 -12.94 -23.48
C ASP A 381 -19.18 -12.10 -23.79
N VAL A 382 -18.39 -12.59 -24.76
CA VAL A 382 -17.12 -11.97 -25.17
C VAL A 382 -17.10 -11.49 -26.62
N GLN A 383 -18.28 -11.40 -27.27
CA GLN A 383 -18.37 -10.91 -28.65
C GLN A 383 -17.77 -9.50 -28.82
N HIS A 384 -17.87 -8.67 -27.79
CA HIS A 384 -17.36 -7.31 -27.78
C HIS A 384 -16.07 -7.18 -27.01
N SER A 385 -15.23 -8.23 -26.98
CA SER A 385 -13.87 -8.14 -26.44
C SER A 385 -13.07 -7.10 -27.22
N PHE A 386 -12.45 -6.17 -26.51
CA PHE A 386 -11.71 -5.04 -27.09
C PHE A 386 -10.25 -4.98 -26.65
N ALA A 387 -9.83 -5.83 -25.70
CA ALA A 387 -8.48 -5.83 -25.16
C ALA A 387 -7.90 -7.24 -25.08
N HIS A 388 -6.56 -7.28 -25.14
CA HIS A 388 -5.78 -8.50 -24.94
C HIS A 388 -6.18 -9.23 -23.65
N GLY A 389 -6.27 -10.55 -23.72
CA GLY A 389 -6.50 -11.42 -22.58
C GLY A 389 -7.94 -11.52 -22.08
N GLN A 390 -8.90 -10.65 -22.50
CA GLN A 390 -10.26 -10.66 -21.98
C GLN A 390 -10.97 -12.00 -22.20
N THR A 391 -10.89 -12.56 -23.41
CA THR A 391 -11.49 -13.85 -23.73
C THR A 391 -10.88 -14.98 -22.91
N TYR A 392 -9.56 -15.04 -22.82
CA TYR A 392 -8.88 -16.02 -21.98
C TYR A 392 -9.29 -15.91 -20.49
N VAL A 393 -9.33 -14.68 -19.95
CA VAL A 393 -9.74 -14.47 -18.56
C VAL A 393 -11.16 -14.95 -18.34
N ALA A 394 -12.10 -14.60 -19.22
CA ALA A 394 -13.50 -15.02 -19.13
C ALA A 394 -13.65 -16.55 -19.12
N LEU A 395 -13.06 -17.23 -20.11
CA LEU A 395 -13.11 -18.69 -20.22
C LEU A 395 -12.45 -19.37 -18.99
N SER A 396 -11.31 -18.86 -18.53
CA SER A 396 -10.57 -19.41 -17.40
C SER A 396 -11.26 -19.24 -16.03
N ARG A 397 -12.39 -18.50 -15.96
CA ARG A 397 -13.20 -18.40 -14.73
C ARG A 397 -13.99 -19.67 -14.46
N CYS A 398 -14.31 -20.45 -15.47
CA CYS A 398 -15.04 -21.71 -15.31
C CYS A 398 -14.13 -22.84 -14.81
N LYS A 399 -14.68 -23.73 -13.98
CA LYS A 399 -13.98 -24.93 -13.52
C LYS A 399 -13.89 -25.99 -14.59
N SER A 400 -14.96 -26.17 -15.39
CA SER A 400 -15.08 -27.18 -16.41
C SER A 400 -15.69 -26.63 -17.69
N LEU A 401 -15.54 -27.40 -18.78
CA LEU A 401 -16.16 -27.06 -20.06
C LEU A 401 -17.68 -27.20 -20.01
N GLU A 402 -18.23 -28.16 -19.25
CA GLU A 402 -19.66 -28.41 -19.09
C GLU A 402 -20.37 -27.24 -18.40
N GLY A 403 -19.74 -26.62 -17.39
CA GLY A 403 -20.31 -25.48 -16.67
C GLY A 403 -20.28 -24.17 -17.46
N MET A 404 -19.62 -24.18 -18.61
CA MET A 404 -19.52 -23.00 -19.48
C MET A 404 -20.61 -23.02 -20.57
N VAL A 405 -21.31 -21.90 -20.71
CA VAL A 405 -22.20 -21.62 -21.84
C VAL A 405 -21.75 -20.33 -22.52
N LEU A 406 -21.67 -20.32 -23.84
CA LEU A 406 -21.38 -19.11 -24.60
C LEU A 406 -22.70 -18.42 -24.97
N ALA A 407 -22.82 -17.13 -24.70
CA ALA A 407 -23.97 -16.31 -25.10
C ALA A 407 -24.09 -16.20 -26.61
N ALA A 408 -22.95 -16.24 -27.30
CA ALA A 408 -22.86 -16.28 -28.76
C ALA A 408 -21.53 -16.95 -29.16
N PRO A 409 -21.39 -17.43 -30.41
CA PRO A 409 -20.15 -18.01 -30.89
C PRO A 409 -18.96 -17.04 -30.73
N ILE A 410 -17.82 -17.54 -30.25
CA ILE A 410 -16.60 -16.77 -30.18
C ILE A 410 -16.04 -16.61 -31.58
N PRO A 411 -15.99 -15.40 -32.14
CA PRO A 411 -15.32 -15.18 -33.42
C PRO A 411 -13.79 -15.14 -33.19
N GLN A 412 -13.02 -15.52 -34.20
CA GLN A 412 -11.56 -15.57 -34.11
C GLN A 412 -10.95 -14.22 -33.73
N TYR A 413 -11.54 -13.11 -34.18
CA TYR A 413 -11.08 -11.76 -33.83
C TYR A 413 -11.29 -11.38 -32.37
N ALA A 414 -12.12 -12.09 -31.60
CA ALA A 414 -12.30 -11.84 -30.16
C ALA A 414 -11.18 -12.46 -29.33
N ILE A 415 -10.32 -13.30 -29.93
CA ILE A 415 -9.11 -13.81 -29.31
C ILE A 415 -7.99 -12.84 -29.69
N ILE A 416 -7.87 -11.79 -28.90
CA ILE A 416 -6.90 -10.71 -29.15
C ILE A 416 -5.61 -11.07 -28.45
N ASN A 417 -4.53 -11.13 -29.22
CA ASN A 417 -3.18 -11.29 -28.71
C ASN A 417 -2.32 -10.06 -28.98
N ASP A 418 -1.35 -9.82 -28.11
CA ASP A 418 -0.41 -8.73 -28.24
C ASP A 418 1.00 -9.27 -28.53
N LYS A 419 1.51 -9.01 -29.74
CA LYS A 419 2.84 -9.42 -30.15
C LYS A 419 3.95 -8.92 -29.22
N THR A 420 3.72 -7.79 -28.56
CA THR A 420 4.68 -7.23 -27.61
C THR A 420 4.84 -8.13 -26.40
N VAL A 421 3.74 -8.71 -25.93
CA VAL A 421 3.73 -9.69 -24.84
C VAL A 421 4.46 -10.97 -25.26
N GLU A 422 4.21 -11.47 -26.48
CA GLU A 422 4.91 -12.65 -27.02
C GLU A 422 6.43 -12.39 -27.07
N THR A 423 6.85 -11.27 -27.66
CA THR A 423 8.27 -10.90 -27.74
C THR A 423 8.92 -10.82 -26.35
N PHE A 424 8.22 -10.25 -25.37
CA PHE A 424 8.71 -10.16 -24.00
C PHE A 424 8.87 -11.55 -23.36
N GLN A 425 7.92 -12.46 -23.55
CA GLN A 425 7.96 -13.81 -22.98
C GLN A 425 9.06 -14.69 -23.62
N GLU A 426 9.38 -14.46 -24.88
CA GLU A 426 10.44 -15.18 -25.60
C GLU A 426 11.84 -14.65 -25.32
N ASP A 427 11.98 -13.48 -24.71
CA ASP A 427 13.27 -12.84 -24.45
C ASP A 427 14.16 -13.71 -23.53
N PRO A 428 15.30 -14.20 -24.05
CA PRO A 428 16.18 -15.07 -23.29
C PRO A 428 16.82 -14.41 -22.07
N ARG A 429 16.87 -13.07 -22.03
CA ARG A 429 17.46 -12.30 -20.93
C ARG A 429 16.71 -12.49 -19.61
N HIS A 430 15.41 -12.76 -19.70
CA HIS A 430 14.52 -12.83 -18.54
C HIS A 430 14.10 -14.26 -18.18
N LYS A 431 14.69 -15.28 -18.80
CA LYS A 431 14.37 -16.68 -18.52
C LYS A 431 14.72 -17.10 -17.09
N SER A 432 14.08 -18.17 -16.66
CA SER A 432 14.36 -18.83 -15.38
C SER A 432 15.84 -19.15 -15.26
N PRO A 433 16.51 -18.81 -14.15
CA PRO A 433 17.93 -19.12 -13.97
C PRO A 433 18.12 -20.62 -13.77
N ASP A 434 19.19 -21.14 -14.33
CA ASP A 434 19.73 -22.44 -13.96
C ASP A 434 20.51 -22.37 -12.63
N ASP A 435 20.96 -23.50 -12.12
CA ASP A 435 21.67 -23.57 -10.86
C ASP A 435 22.95 -22.73 -10.85
N GLN A 436 23.67 -22.66 -11.98
CA GLN A 436 24.89 -21.89 -12.10
C GLN A 436 24.60 -20.38 -12.02
N LYS A 437 23.57 -19.91 -12.72
CA LYS A 437 23.15 -18.50 -12.68
C LYS A 437 22.60 -18.13 -11.29
N LEU A 438 21.88 -19.04 -10.65
CA LEU A 438 21.39 -18.85 -9.29
C LEU A 438 22.54 -18.69 -8.29
N ASP A 439 23.56 -19.55 -8.35
CA ASP A 439 24.76 -19.43 -7.51
C ASP A 439 25.48 -18.10 -7.76
N GLN A 440 25.63 -17.68 -9.01
CA GLN A 440 26.19 -16.36 -9.34
C GLN A 440 25.38 -15.20 -8.73
N MET A 441 24.05 -15.26 -8.80
CA MET A 441 23.17 -14.24 -8.20
C MET A 441 23.35 -14.18 -6.67
N GLN A 442 23.45 -15.32 -6.01
CA GLN A 442 23.69 -15.42 -4.56
C GLN A 442 25.08 -14.89 -4.16
N ARG A 443 26.13 -15.24 -4.93
CA ARG A 443 27.49 -14.71 -4.73
C ARG A 443 27.52 -13.19 -4.87
N HIS A 444 26.89 -12.66 -5.92
CA HIS A 444 26.78 -11.22 -6.15
C HIS A 444 26.06 -10.51 -4.98
N TYR A 445 24.99 -11.09 -4.48
CA TYR A 445 24.25 -10.51 -3.36
C TYR A 445 25.06 -10.49 -2.07
N LEU A 446 25.77 -11.59 -1.77
CA LEU A 446 26.68 -11.64 -0.64
C LEU A 446 27.81 -10.62 -0.78
N LEU A 447 28.48 -10.57 -1.94
CA LEU A 447 29.54 -9.60 -2.21
C LEU A 447 29.04 -8.16 -2.02
N ARG A 448 27.91 -7.81 -2.61
CA ARG A 448 27.31 -6.49 -2.46
C ARG A 448 27.01 -6.16 -0.99
N THR A 449 26.52 -7.13 -0.24
CA THR A 449 26.26 -6.96 1.19
C THR A 449 27.52 -6.67 1.99
N ILE A 450 28.62 -7.38 1.67
CA ILE A 450 29.95 -7.17 2.26
C ILE A 450 30.53 -5.81 1.84
N GLU A 451 30.40 -5.45 0.56
CA GLU A 451 30.82 -4.14 0.02
C GLU A 451 30.09 -2.99 0.71
N ASP A 452 28.76 -3.09 0.85
CA ASP A 452 27.97 -2.11 1.57
C ASP A 452 28.42 -1.95 3.03
N LEU A 453 28.81 -3.04 3.71
CA LEU A 453 29.32 -3.00 5.07
C LEU A 453 30.66 -2.24 5.14
N PHE A 454 31.61 -2.54 4.25
CA PHE A 454 32.95 -1.97 4.24
C PHE A 454 33.10 -0.77 3.29
N SER A 455 32.02 -0.22 2.76
CA SER A 455 32.01 1.06 2.05
C SER A 455 31.95 2.23 3.04
N PHE A 456 32.94 3.12 2.98
CA PHE A 456 33.03 4.31 3.80
C PHE A 456 32.87 5.61 3.02
N THR A 457 32.43 5.50 1.77
CA THR A 457 32.34 6.61 0.80
C THR A 457 31.46 7.76 1.32
N GLN A 458 30.34 7.47 1.97
CA GLN A 458 29.46 8.51 2.52
C GLN A 458 30.12 9.28 3.67
N ILE A 459 30.88 8.59 4.53
CA ILE A 459 31.66 9.22 5.60
C ILE A 459 32.70 10.16 5.00
N ARG A 460 33.42 9.73 3.95
CA ARG A 460 34.39 10.57 3.23
C ARG A 460 33.74 11.84 2.67
N PHE A 461 32.62 11.75 1.99
CA PHE A 461 31.92 12.93 1.47
C PHE A 461 31.50 13.87 2.60
N SER A 462 30.99 13.35 3.70
CA SER A 462 30.61 14.14 4.88
C SER A 462 31.82 14.83 5.52
N TYR A 463 33.00 14.20 5.54
CA TYR A 463 34.26 14.87 5.92
C TYR A 463 34.55 16.07 5.01
N GLY A 464 34.46 15.89 3.68
CA GLY A 464 34.72 16.96 2.72
C GLY A 464 33.80 18.16 2.90
N ASP A 465 32.52 17.91 3.16
CA ASP A 465 31.54 18.98 3.38
C ASP A 465 31.78 19.75 4.68
N LEU A 466 32.12 19.05 5.78
CA LEU A 466 32.48 19.67 7.04
C LEU A 466 33.77 20.49 6.94
N ILE A 467 34.83 19.93 6.38
CA ILE A 467 36.09 20.63 6.18
C ILE A 467 35.91 21.88 5.31
N ARG A 468 35.07 21.79 4.26
CA ARG A 468 34.73 22.95 3.42
C ARG A 468 34.06 24.05 4.21
N LEU A 469 33.01 23.71 4.99
CA LEU A 469 32.30 24.66 5.85
C LEU A 469 33.24 25.28 6.88
N MET A 470 34.10 24.47 7.52
CA MET A 470 35.04 24.94 8.50
C MET A 470 36.07 25.89 7.88
N ARG A 471 36.56 25.60 6.69
CA ARG A 471 37.45 26.47 5.94
C ARG A 471 36.83 27.81 5.59
N GLU A 472 35.55 27.81 5.15
CA GLU A 472 34.83 29.01 4.76
C GLU A 472 34.50 29.95 5.92
N HIS A 473 34.19 29.40 7.09
CA HIS A 473 33.62 30.19 8.19
C HIS A 473 34.39 30.16 9.52
N PHE A 474 35.27 29.19 9.74
CA PHE A 474 35.92 28.97 11.03
C PHE A 474 37.45 28.93 10.95
N TYR A 475 38.05 29.09 9.77
CA TYR A 475 39.52 28.98 9.60
C TYR A 475 40.28 29.97 10.46
N SER A 476 39.82 31.22 10.59
CA SER A 476 40.49 32.25 11.42
C SER A 476 40.16 32.14 12.90
N SER A 477 38.98 31.68 13.28
CA SER A 477 38.51 31.61 14.68
C SER A 477 38.80 30.28 15.36
N ALA A 478 38.87 29.18 14.60
CA ALA A 478 39.04 27.81 15.10
C ALA A 478 40.05 26.98 14.30
N ASN A 479 41.20 27.57 13.95
CA ASN A 479 42.22 26.95 13.10
C ASN A 479 42.72 25.60 13.65
N LYS A 480 42.85 25.46 14.96
CA LYS A 480 43.28 24.21 15.60
C LYS A 480 42.28 23.06 15.35
N GLN A 481 40.98 23.35 15.47
CA GLN A 481 39.92 22.36 15.17
C GLN A 481 39.89 22.02 13.68
N TYR A 482 39.99 23.04 12.81
CA TYR A 482 40.08 22.83 11.37
C TYR A 482 41.23 21.90 10.98
N ASN A 483 42.46 22.17 11.48
CA ASN A 483 43.63 21.32 11.18
C ASN A 483 43.44 19.89 11.72
N ALA A 484 42.86 19.73 12.92
CA ALA A 484 42.55 18.41 13.46
C ALA A 484 41.59 17.60 12.55
N TRP A 485 40.56 18.26 11.97
CA TRP A 485 39.67 17.63 11.04
C TRP A 485 40.33 17.27 9.72
N VAL A 486 41.23 18.09 9.18
CA VAL A 486 42.03 17.79 7.99
C VAL A 486 42.94 16.60 8.21
N GLU A 487 43.71 16.60 9.33
CA GLU A 487 44.60 15.48 9.69
C GLU A 487 43.80 14.18 9.90
N SER A 488 42.63 14.26 10.53
CA SER A 488 41.75 13.11 10.73
C SER A 488 41.21 12.57 9.38
N SER A 489 40.87 13.45 8.44
CA SER A 489 40.43 13.05 7.08
C SER A 489 41.55 12.36 6.30
N GLU A 490 42.80 12.83 6.41
CA GLU A 490 43.95 12.19 5.77
C GLU A 490 44.28 10.83 6.41
N SER A 491 44.20 10.75 7.75
CA SER A 491 44.34 9.48 8.48
C SER A 491 43.25 8.49 8.09
N PHE A 492 41.99 8.94 8.01
CA PHE A 492 40.84 8.14 7.54
C PHE A 492 41.07 7.58 6.13
N LYS A 493 41.55 8.41 5.20
CA LYS A 493 41.88 7.97 3.85
C LYS A 493 42.88 6.82 3.87
N LYS A 494 43.99 6.96 4.59
CA LYS A 494 45.08 5.98 4.66
C LYS A 494 44.70 4.71 5.42
N LYS A 495 44.08 4.86 6.59
CA LYS A 495 43.81 3.74 7.50
C LYS A 495 42.49 3.04 7.22
N VAL A 496 41.51 3.73 6.63
CA VAL A 496 40.18 3.17 6.39
C VAL A 496 39.97 2.89 4.91
N GLU A 497 40.04 3.91 4.03
CA GLU A 497 39.66 3.72 2.63
C GLU A 497 40.68 2.86 1.84
N GLU A 498 41.98 3.14 1.97
CA GLU A 498 43.03 2.37 1.27
C GLU A 498 43.11 0.92 1.79
N VAL A 499 42.86 0.71 3.08
CA VAL A 499 42.81 -0.63 3.69
C VAL A 499 41.53 -1.37 3.22
N ALA A 500 40.38 -0.68 3.20
CA ALA A 500 39.14 -1.26 2.70
C ALA A 500 39.24 -1.70 1.23
N ALA A 501 39.91 -0.90 0.37
CA ALA A 501 40.14 -1.25 -1.02
C ALA A 501 41.03 -2.51 -1.18
N LYS A 502 42.05 -2.68 -0.33
CA LYS A 502 42.86 -3.91 -0.30
C LYS A 502 42.08 -5.09 0.26
N PHE A 503 41.28 -4.87 1.28
CA PHE A 503 40.43 -5.88 1.89
C PHE A 503 39.33 -6.38 0.93
N HIS A 504 38.79 -5.50 0.09
CA HIS A 504 37.83 -5.85 -0.96
C HIS A 504 38.35 -7.00 -1.84
N ASN A 505 39.59 -6.92 -2.33
CA ASN A 505 40.17 -7.96 -3.17
C ASN A 505 40.30 -9.31 -2.45
N GLN A 506 40.50 -9.30 -1.13
CA GLN A 506 40.62 -10.53 -0.34
C GLN A 506 39.28 -11.27 -0.22
N TYR A 507 38.25 -10.62 0.26
CA TYR A 507 36.94 -11.29 0.43
C TYR A 507 36.28 -11.58 -0.92
N GLN A 508 36.47 -10.73 -1.94
CA GLN A 508 35.99 -10.99 -3.29
C GLN A 508 36.58 -12.29 -3.85
N ASN A 509 37.89 -12.46 -3.72
CA ASN A 509 38.55 -13.69 -4.17
C ASN A 509 37.98 -14.93 -3.46
N ILE A 510 37.80 -14.90 -2.13
CA ILE A 510 37.25 -16.01 -1.37
C ILE A 510 35.82 -16.35 -1.86
N VAL A 511 34.94 -15.34 -1.94
CA VAL A 511 33.54 -15.55 -2.37
C VAL A 511 33.45 -16.09 -3.80
N LEU A 512 34.35 -15.68 -4.71
CA LEU A 512 34.32 -16.11 -6.11
C LEU A 512 34.96 -17.49 -6.34
N THR A 513 35.94 -17.90 -5.52
CA THR A 513 36.70 -19.14 -5.75
C THR A 513 36.27 -20.32 -4.90
N GLU A 514 35.74 -20.09 -3.68
CA GLU A 514 35.30 -21.18 -2.83
C GLU A 514 33.95 -21.74 -3.26
N VAL A 515 33.84 -23.07 -3.26
CA VAL A 515 32.60 -23.77 -3.62
C VAL A 515 31.52 -23.52 -2.54
N ASP A 516 31.86 -23.71 -1.26
CA ASP A 516 30.98 -23.46 -0.12
C ASP A 516 31.30 -22.14 0.56
N TYR A 517 31.21 -21.06 -0.19
CA TYR A 517 31.52 -19.69 0.28
C TYR A 517 30.57 -19.22 1.38
N GLN A 518 29.34 -19.74 1.46
CA GLN A 518 28.37 -19.32 2.49
C GLN A 518 28.76 -19.83 3.87
N ASN A 519 29.39 -21.00 3.96
CA ASN A 519 29.83 -21.61 5.21
C ASN A 519 31.37 -21.50 5.40
N SER A 520 32.05 -20.73 4.57
CA SER A 520 33.51 -20.57 4.63
C SER A 520 33.98 -19.98 5.95
N GLU A 521 34.68 -20.79 6.77
CA GLU A 521 35.31 -20.33 8.02
C GLU A 521 36.34 -19.24 7.75
N LEU A 522 37.09 -19.37 6.64
CA LEU A 522 38.08 -18.36 6.25
C LEU A 522 37.42 -17.01 5.97
N LEU A 523 36.29 -17.02 5.23
CA LEU A 523 35.54 -15.80 4.97
C LEU A 523 35.05 -15.17 6.28
N GLN A 524 34.42 -15.96 7.15
CA GLN A 524 33.88 -15.48 8.42
C GLN A 524 34.97 -14.91 9.34
N GLU A 525 36.13 -15.58 9.43
CA GLU A 525 37.28 -15.10 10.20
C GLU A 525 37.79 -13.76 9.66
N ARG A 526 37.92 -13.65 8.32
CA ARG A 526 38.36 -12.41 7.67
C ARG A 526 37.39 -11.26 7.88
N LEU A 527 36.08 -11.54 7.76
CA LEU A 527 35.04 -10.51 7.97
C LEU A 527 35.01 -10.02 9.43
N ARG A 528 35.16 -10.91 10.43
CA ARG A 528 35.23 -10.53 11.83
C ARG A 528 36.45 -9.65 12.11
N LYS A 529 37.63 -10.09 11.70
CA LYS A 529 38.89 -9.31 11.88
C LYS A 529 38.83 -7.97 11.16
N GLY A 530 38.28 -7.95 9.93
CA GLY A 530 38.07 -6.70 9.21
C GLY A 530 37.10 -5.76 9.92
N ALA A 531 35.99 -6.29 10.46
CA ALA A 531 35.02 -5.53 11.20
C ALA A 531 35.60 -4.94 12.50
N GLU A 532 36.35 -5.72 13.28
CA GLU A 532 37.07 -5.26 14.48
C GLU A 532 38.04 -4.12 14.14
N TYR A 533 38.84 -4.30 13.09
CA TYR A 533 39.80 -3.28 12.65
C TYR A 533 39.13 -1.96 12.30
N PHE A 534 38.10 -2.00 11.46
CA PHE A 534 37.42 -0.78 11.01
C PHE A 534 36.58 -0.15 12.13
N GLU A 535 35.99 -0.93 13.04
CA GLU A 535 35.30 -0.43 14.22
C GLU A 535 36.28 0.40 15.10
N GLN A 536 37.48 -0.13 15.34
CA GLN A 536 38.50 0.57 16.10
C GLN A 536 38.93 1.88 15.44
N GLN A 537 39.20 1.87 14.12
CA GLN A 537 39.60 3.07 13.38
C GLN A 537 38.51 4.16 13.35
N LEU A 538 37.23 3.75 13.25
CA LEU A 538 36.12 4.70 13.30
C LEU A 538 35.87 5.27 14.70
N SER A 539 36.23 4.57 15.76
CA SER A 539 36.09 5.06 17.15
C SER A 539 36.97 6.28 17.41
N GLU A 540 38.11 6.39 16.74
CA GLU A 540 38.97 7.60 16.79
C GLU A 540 38.23 8.82 16.23
N THR A 541 37.44 8.62 15.15
CA THR A 541 36.60 9.65 14.52
C THR A 541 35.51 10.15 15.49
N PHE A 542 34.91 9.25 16.25
CA PHE A 542 33.93 9.59 17.29
C PHE A 542 34.52 10.48 18.35
N THR A 543 35.73 10.18 18.78
CA THR A 543 36.44 10.96 19.80
C THR A 543 36.73 12.39 19.32
N LEU A 544 37.07 12.57 18.05
CA LEU A 544 37.28 13.89 17.45
C LEU A 544 35.95 14.68 17.40
N LEU A 545 34.85 14.04 16.98
CA LEU A 545 33.54 14.67 16.89
C LEU A 545 33.08 15.23 18.24
N THR A 546 33.20 14.44 19.31
CA THR A 546 32.75 14.82 20.65
C THR A 546 33.61 15.94 21.27
N LYS A 547 34.86 16.12 20.81
CA LYS A 547 35.77 17.17 21.25
C LYS A 547 35.66 18.46 20.46
N THR A 548 34.93 18.48 19.34
CA THR A 548 34.82 19.65 18.46
C THR A 548 33.67 20.53 18.92
N ALA A 549 33.99 21.73 19.39
CA ALA A 549 33.05 22.79 19.69
C ALA A 549 33.34 24.00 18.79
N LEU A 550 32.39 24.40 17.96
CA LEU A 550 32.48 25.54 17.06
C LEU A 550 31.33 26.49 17.36
N GLU A 551 31.64 27.75 17.61
CA GLU A 551 30.64 28.78 17.89
C GLU A 551 30.63 29.84 16.79
N THR A 552 29.44 30.26 16.40
CA THR A 552 29.22 31.34 15.43
C THR A 552 27.94 32.10 15.74
N ASN A 553 27.97 33.40 15.52
CA ASN A 553 26.79 34.27 15.63
C ASN A 553 25.93 34.28 14.37
N ASN A 554 26.40 33.67 13.27
CA ASN A 554 25.64 33.55 12.05
C ASN A 554 24.69 32.36 12.13
N LYS A 555 23.39 32.62 12.26
CA LYS A 555 22.33 31.61 12.42
C LYS A 555 22.31 30.57 11.28
N MET A 556 22.48 31.01 10.03
CA MET A 556 22.47 30.09 8.87
C MET A 556 23.68 29.15 8.87
N VAL A 557 24.86 29.67 9.21
CA VAL A 557 26.09 28.87 9.32
C VAL A 557 25.97 27.88 10.47
N LYS A 558 25.39 28.29 11.59
CA LYS A 558 25.14 27.41 12.75
C LYS A 558 24.22 26.27 12.39
N GLU A 559 23.05 26.55 11.79
CA GLU A 559 22.10 25.52 11.36
C GLU A 559 22.73 24.55 10.34
N ARG A 560 23.55 25.05 9.43
CA ARG A 560 24.24 24.20 8.44
C ARG A 560 25.32 23.34 9.12
N LEU A 561 26.09 23.88 10.07
CA LEU A 561 27.07 23.16 10.83
C LEU A 561 26.43 22.03 11.66
N ASP A 562 25.39 22.37 12.42
CA ASP A 562 24.68 21.40 13.27
C ASP A 562 24.13 20.24 12.44
N ASN A 563 23.55 20.54 11.27
CA ASN A 563 23.03 19.51 10.34
C ASN A 563 24.15 18.62 9.78
N LEU A 564 25.29 19.19 9.38
CA LEU A 564 26.42 18.42 8.85
C LEU A 564 27.08 17.56 9.94
N MET A 565 27.25 18.10 11.14
CA MET A 565 27.81 17.37 12.29
C MET A 565 26.89 16.22 12.71
N GLN A 566 25.58 16.45 12.76
CA GLN A 566 24.60 15.42 13.05
C GLN A 566 24.63 14.31 12.01
N ASN A 567 24.58 14.66 10.71
CA ASN A 567 24.63 13.68 9.62
C ASN A 567 25.93 12.84 9.69
N PHE A 568 27.07 13.48 9.92
CA PHE A 568 28.35 12.78 10.07
C PHE A 568 28.34 11.82 11.25
N ASN A 569 27.85 12.27 12.41
CA ASN A 569 27.71 11.46 13.61
C ASN A 569 26.84 10.21 13.37
N ASP A 570 25.69 10.38 12.70
CA ASP A 570 24.78 9.28 12.42
C ASP A 570 25.36 8.26 11.43
N LEU A 571 26.07 8.74 10.40
CA LEU A 571 26.79 7.88 9.46
C LEU A 571 27.88 7.04 10.16
N VAL A 572 28.68 7.67 11.02
CA VAL A 572 29.75 6.97 11.76
C VAL A 572 29.16 5.98 12.76
N LYS A 573 28.17 6.40 13.56
CA LYS A 573 27.49 5.52 14.52
C LYS A 573 26.88 4.31 13.83
N PHE A 574 26.17 4.53 12.71
CA PHE A 574 25.55 3.45 11.94
C PHE A 574 26.59 2.41 11.51
N LYS A 575 27.72 2.87 10.97
CA LYS A 575 28.81 1.98 10.53
C LYS A 575 29.46 1.25 11.71
N VAL A 576 29.78 1.95 12.80
CA VAL A 576 30.36 1.34 14.01
C VAL A 576 29.46 0.24 14.56
N LEU A 577 28.15 0.49 14.69
CA LEU A 577 27.23 -0.51 15.21
C LEU A 577 27.09 -1.74 14.30
N LEU A 578 27.11 -1.55 12.96
CA LEU A 578 27.10 -2.66 12.01
C LEU A 578 28.39 -3.49 12.05
N LEU A 579 29.55 -2.81 12.11
CA LEU A 579 30.84 -3.48 12.25
C LEU A 579 30.93 -4.23 13.56
N HIS A 580 30.50 -3.63 14.67
CA HIS A 580 30.41 -4.29 15.97
C HIS A 580 29.56 -5.56 15.93
N TYR A 581 28.39 -5.48 15.27
CA TYR A 581 27.53 -6.67 15.10
C TYR A 581 28.27 -7.79 14.37
N VAL A 582 28.95 -7.50 13.25
CA VAL A 582 29.64 -8.51 12.43
C VAL A 582 30.88 -9.04 13.13
N ALA A 583 31.61 -8.21 13.87
CA ALA A 583 32.77 -8.63 14.68
C ALA A 583 32.38 -9.74 15.67
N HIS A 584 31.22 -9.62 16.32
CA HIS A 584 30.77 -10.56 17.35
C HIS A 584 29.96 -11.75 16.81
N ASN A 585 29.13 -11.54 15.79
CA ASN A 585 28.19 -12.55 15.29
C ASN A 585 28.59 -13.16 13.93
N GLY A 586 29.60 -12.60 13.26
CA GLY A 586 29.89 -12.96 11.87
C GLY A 586 28.85 -12.35 10.91
N LEU A 587 28.97 -12.71 9.62
CA LEU A 587 28.04 -12.25 8.59
C LEU A 587 27.26 -13.42 8.02
N SER A 588 26.00 -13.53 8.45
CA SER A 588 24.96 -14.36 7.82
C SER A 588 23.90 -13.42 7.28
N LEU A 589 23.50 -13.57 6.01
CA LEU A 589 22.69 -12.59 5.28
C LEU A 589 21.43 -12.17 6.03
N GLN A 590 20.60 -13.13 6.46
CA GLN A 590 19.32 -12.85 7.08
C GLN A 590 19.43 -12.15 8.44
N PRO A 591 20.20 -12.67 9.42
CA PRO A 591 20.42 -11.99 10.71
C PRO A 591 21.07 -10.62 10.54
N TYR A 592 22.02 -10.48 9.59
CA TYR A 592 22.66 -9.20 9.30
C TYR A 592 21.67 -8.15 8.77
N LEU A 593 20.80 -8.51 7.83
CA LEU A 593 19.78 -7.59 7.31
C LEU A 593 18.79 -7.13 8.40
N GLN A 594 18.41 -8.03 9.31
CA GLN A 594 17.59 -7.68 10.46
C GLN A 594 18.31 -6.74 11.42
N ALA A 595 19.59 -7.01 11.71
CA ALA A 595 20.42 -6.13 12.54
C ALA A 595 20.61 -4.75 11.91
N LYS A 596 20.95 -4.69 10.60
CA LYS A 596 21.08 -3.45 9.82
C LYS A 596 19.83 -2.59 9.92
N ALA A 597 18.67 -3.22 9.83
CA ALA A 597 17.39 -2.56 9.96
C ALA A 597 17.16 -1.97 11.36
N LYS A 598 17.33 -2.80 12.40
CA LYS A 598 17.15 -2.36 13.79
C LYS A 598 18.09 -1.20 14.14
N ILE A 599 19.35 -1.27 13.73
CA ILE A 599 20.35 -0.21 13.93
C ILE A 599 19.94 1.09 13.22
N SER A 600 19.57 1.02 11.94
CA SER A 600 19.13 2.19 11.17
C SER A 600 17.97 2.91 11.85
N LEU A 601 16.97 2.16 12.30
CA LEU A 601 15.78 2.71 12.92
C LEU A 601 16.02 3.26 14.33
N SER A 602 16.96 2.68 15.10
CA SER A 602 17.32 3.17 16.43
C SER A 602 18.01 4.53 16.39
N LEU A 603 18.80 4.80 15.34
CA LEU A 603 19.47 6.11 15.17
C LEU A 603 18.46 7.22 14.85
N ASP A 604 17.44 6.93 14.05
CA ASP A 604 16.34 7.85 13.77
C ASP A 604 15.52 8.23 15.03
N ASP A 605 15.46 7.38 16.06
CA ASP A 605 14.75 7.66 17.32
C ASP A 605 15.54 8.56 18.26
N ASN A 606 16.86 8.43 18.31
CA ASN A 606 17.74 9.29 19.08
C ASN A 606 17.67 10.76 18.61
N GLU A 607 17.41 11.01 17.31
CA GLU A 607 17.14 12.36 16.82
C GLU A 607 15.90 13.03 17.47
N LYS A 608 14.88 12.24 17.83
CA LYS A 608 13.68 12.77 18.49
C LYS A 608 13.97 13.24 19.92
N GLU A 609 14.79 12.50 20.65
CA GLU A 609 15.12 12.86 22.03
C GLU A 609 16.01 14.12 22.10
N VAL A 610 16.95 14.28 21.17
CA VAL A 610 17.82 15.45 21.11
C VAL A 610 17.03 16.70 20.71
N LYS A 611 16.23 16.64 19.63
CA LYS A 611 15.38 17.78 19.21
C LYS A 611 14.29 18.13 20.23
N SER A 612 13.76 17.17 20.98
CA SER A 612 12.82 17.42 22.07
C SER A 612 13.48 18.02 23.31
N LYS A 613 14.78 17.80 23.52
CA LYS A 613 15.58 18.41 24.59
C LYS A 613 16.04 19.82 24.21
N GLU A 614 16.35 20.09 22.94
CA GLU A 614 16.70 21.45 22.47
C GLU A 614 15.50 22.40 22.42
N ASP A 615 14.32 21.93 22.04
CA ASP A 615 13.08 22.70 22.16
C ASP A 615 12.66 22.94 23.64
N ARG A 616 13.04 22.07 24.57
CA ARG A 616 12.85 22.26 26.01
C ARG A 616 13.86 23.23 26.63
N GLY A 617 15.00 23.46 25.99
CA GLY A 617 16.01 24.42 26.45
C GLY A 617 15.69 25.89 26.19
N LYS A 618 14.70 26.18 25.34
CA LYS A 618 14.29 27.54 24.95
C LYS A 618 13.04 28.09 25.64
N SER A 619 12.41 27.33 26.50
CA SER A 619 11.29 27.82 27.32
C SER A 619 11.58 27.55 28.80
N LYS A 620 12.10 28.57 29.46
CA LYS A 620 12.08 28.65 30.92
C LYS A 620 10.64 28.80 31.39
N GLU A 621 10.33 27.98 32.33
CA GLU A 621 9.19 27.87 33.27
C GLU A 621 8.36 26.61 33.04
N ILE A 622 8.63 25.68 33.92
CA ILE A 622 7.92 24.43 34.07
C ILE A 622 6.52 24.78 34.57
N LYS A 623 5.52 24.77 33.65
CA LYS A 623 4.14 24.51 33.98
C LYS A 623 3.82 23.08 33.59
N GLU A 624 3.49 22.26 34.59
CA GLU A 624 3.01 20.89 34.40
C GLU A 624 1.96 20.83 33.32
N LYS A 625 2.20 20.06 32.25
CA LYS A 625 1.22 19.82 31.19
C LYS A 625 0.11 18.95 31.74
N LYS A 626 -1.03 19.57 32.08
CA LYS A 626 -2.32 18.89 32.24
C LYS A 626 -2.62 18.11 30.95
N PRO A 627 -3.29 16.94 31.04
CA PRO A 627 -3.67 16.13 29.88
C PRO A 627 -4.49 16.97 28.89
N LYS A 628 -4.28 16.77 27.56
CA LYS A 628 -5.04 17.48 26.52
C LYS A 628 -6.52 17.17 26.67
N VAL A 629 -7.29 18.17 27.11
CA VAL A 629 -8.74 18.11 27.22
C VAL A 629 -9.32 17.97 25.80
N THR A 630 -10.00 16.87 25.52
CA THR A 630 -10.70 16.64 24.24
C THR A 630 -11.88 17.59 24.09
N MET A 631 -12.41 17.76 22.88
CA MET A 631 -13.60 18.60 22.62
C MET A 631 -14.79 18.12 23.42
N GLU A 632 -14.99 16.80 23.50
CA GLU A 632 -16.05 16.16 24.29
C GLU A 632 -15.93 16.49 25.78
N MET A 633 -14.75 16.42 26.38
CA MET A 633 -14.52 16.82 27.78
C MET A 633 -14.82 18.30 28.04
N LYS A 634 -14.61 19.19 27.03
CA LYS A 634 -14.96 20.60 27.13
C LYS A 634 -16.47 20.81 27.08
N GLN A 635 -17.18 20.06 26.24
CA GLN A 635 -18.64 20.06 26.12
C GLN A 635 -19.31 19.54 27.42
N GLU A 636 -18.82 18.41 27.92
CA GLU A 636 -19.31 17.87 29.21
C GLU A 636 -19.05 18.81 30.38
N LYS A 637 -17.88 19.44 30.44
CA LYS A 637 -17.53 20.41 31.46
C LYS A 637 -18.42 21.65 31.40
N ALA A 638 -18.65 22.20 30.20
CA ALA A 638 -19.53 23.34 29.99
C ALA A 638 -20.98 23.02 30.40
N LEU A 639 -21.46 21.83 30.05
CA LEU A 639 -22.80 21.36 30.43
C LEU A 639 -22.92 21.18 31.93
N ALA A 640 -21.96 20.55 32.60
CA ALA A 640 -21.97 20.37 34.05
C ALA A 640 -22.01 21.70 34.80
N MET A 641 -21.15 22.67 34.36
CA MET A 641 -21.11 24.00 34.98
C MET A 641 -22.44 24.77 34.78
N TYR A 642 -23.08 24.58 33.62
CA TYR A 642 -24.38 25.20 33.35
C TYR A 642 -25.52 24.55 34.19
N LEU A 643 -25.53 23.23 34.34
CA LEU A 643 -26.50 22.51 35.18
C LEU A 643 -26.31 22.82 36.68
N ASP A 644 -25.10 23.17 37.11
CA ASP A 644 -24.80 23.66 38.48
C ASP A 644 -25.24 25.10 38.70
N GLY A 645 -25.91 25.75 37.72
CA GLY A 645 -26.51 27.08 37.83
C GLY A 645 -25.56 28.24 37.50
N LYS A 646 -24.40 28.01 36.89
CA LYS A 646 -23.52 29.09 36.44
C LYS A 646 -24.05 29.76 35.16
N LEU A 647 -23.92 31.08 35.08
CA LEU A 647 -24.26 31.81 33.88
C LEU A 647 -23.24 31.56 32.76
N VAL A 648 -23.66 31.68 31.50
CA VAL A 648 -22.78 31.47 30.33
C VAL A 648 -21.56 32.39 30.34
N GLU A 649 -21.69 33.61 30.80
CA GLU A 649 -20.60 34.58 30.98
C GLU A 649 -19.54 34.09 31.99
N ASP A 650 -19.99 33.49 33.12
CA ASP A 650 -19.05 32.94 34.11
C ASP A 650 -18.38 31.68 33.65
N ILE A 651 -19.11 30.83 32.92
CA ILE A 651 -18.53 29.63 32.27
C ILE A 651 -17.49 30.04 31.25
N ALA A 652 -17.74 31.09 30.48
CA ALA A 652 -16.78 31.63 29.51
C ALA A 652 -15.48 32.10 30.18
N LYS A 653 -15.60 32.83 31.29
CA LYS A 653 -14.42 33.26 32.10
C LYS A 653 -13.68 32.08 32.71
N ASP A 654 -14.36 31.12 33.29
CA ASP A 654 -13.78 29.93 33.96
C ASP A 654 -13.09 28.98 32.95
N MET A 655 -13.58 28.93 31.73
CA MET A 655 -13.03 28.10 30.66
C MET A 655 -12.00 28.86 29.78
N GLY A 656 -11.87 30.18 29.96
CA GLY A 656 -10.95 31.02 29.17
C GLY A 656 -11.35 31.11 27.68
N VAL A 657 -12.66 31.17 27.41
CA VAL A 657 -13.23 31.24 26.05
C VAL A 657 -14.25 32.38 25.97
N VAL A 658 -14.67 32.73 24.75
CA VAL A 658 -15.78 33.69 24.56
C VAL A 658 -17.12 32.98 24.67
N GLU A 659 -18.18 33.72 25.08
CA GLU A 659 -19.53 33.20 25.28
C GLU A 659 -20.08 32.41 24.08
N SER A 660 -19.81 32.89 22.85
CA SER A 660 -20.22 32.20 21.63
C SER A 660 -19.61 30.80 21.50
N THR A 661 -18.44 30.56 22.12
CA THR A 661 -17.79 29.25 22.18
C THR A 661 -18.48 28.36 23.26
N VAL A 662 -18.94 28.93 24.38
CA VAL A 662 -19.71 28.19 25.37
C VAL A 662 -21.03 27.72 24.77
N TYR A 663 -21.73 28.54 24.03
CA TYR A 663 -22.95 28.14 23.31
C TYR A 663 -22.63 27.01 22.28
N SER A 664 -21.49 27.04 21.61
CA SER A 664 -21.07 25.96 20.72
C SER A 664 -20.75 24.66 21.45
N TYR A 665 -20.28 24.73 22.70
CA TYR A 665 -20.06 23.55 23.55
C TYR A 665 -21.39 22.97 24.08
N LEU A 666 -22.40 23.80 24.39
CA LEU A 666 -23.72 23.37 24.87
C LEU A 666 -24.63 22.88 23.71
N LEU A 667 -24.36 23.26 22.49
CA LEU A 667 -25.18 22.94 21.31
C LEU A 667 -25.48 21.46 21.13
N PRO A 668 -24.53 20.50 21.25
CA PRO A 668 -24.84 19.08 21.17
C PRO A 668 -25.87 18.62 22.23
N SER A 669 -25.85 19.22 23.40
CA SER A 669 -26.80 18.91 24.48
C SER A 669 -28.21 19.48 24.21
N VAL A 670 -28.29 20.59 23.50
CA VAL A 670 -29.53 21.14 22.99
C VAL A 670 -30.13 20.26 21.89
N MET A 671 -29.29 19.85 20.93
CA MET A 671 -29.73 18.99 19.84
C MET A 671 -30.20 17.60 20.31
N ASN A 672 -29.57 17.04 21.36
CA ASN A 672 -29.91 15.75 21.92
C ASN A 672 -31.07 15.85 22.97
N GLY A 673 -31.72 16.99 23.10
CA GLY A 673 -32.84 17.19 24.00
C GLY A 673 -32.51 17.19 25.51
N LYS A 674 -31.18 17.16 25.84
CA LYS A 674 -30.74 17.20 27.27
C LYS A 674 -30.84 18.60 27.87
N LEU A 675 -30.85 19.64 27.06
CA LEU A 675 -30.96 21.04 27.47
C LEU A 675 -31.93 21.77 26.55
N PRO A 676 -33.13 22.17 27.05
CA PRO A 676 -34.11 22.93 26.25
C PRO A 676 -33.55 24.30 25.83
N LEU A 677 -33.79 24.72 24.60
CA LEU A 677 -33.25 25.98 24.04
C LEU A 677 -33.77 27.22 24.79
N ASN A 678 -34.98 27.16 25.31
CA ASN A 678 -35.60 28.24 26.12
C ASN A 678 -34.97 28.39 27.53
N HIS A 679 -34.10 27.47 27.97
CA HIS A 679 -33.29 27.65 29.16
C HIS A 679 -32.04 28.51 28.89
N LEU A 680 -31.54 28.51 27.64
CA LEU A 680 -30.36 29.28 27.24
C LEU A 680 -30.73 30.70 26.78
N PHE A 681 -31.92 30.88 26.20
CA PHE A 681 -32.33 32.15 25.59
C PHE A 681 -33.83 32.42 25.88
N GLU A 682 -34.20 33.70 25.99
CA GLU A 682 -35.57 34.09 26.11
C GLU A 682 -36.44 33.66 24.91
N GLN A 683 -37.63 33.13 25.18
CA GLN A 683 -38.52 32.63 24.13
C GLN A 683 -38.80 33.67 23.03
N LYS A 684 -38.97 34.94 23.40
CA LYS A 684 -39.17 36.07 22.45
C LYS A 684 -38.02 36.20 21.47
N LYS A 685 -36.76 35.98 21.90
CA LYS A 685 -35.58 36.06 21.06
C LYS A 685 -35.49 34.87 20.12
N ILE A 686 -35.85 33.66 20.62
CA ILE A 686 -35.93 32.44 19.82
C ILE A 686 -36.97 32.61 18.71
N ASP A 687 -38.15 33.13 19.04
CA ASP A 687 -39.22 33.34 18.06
C ASP A 687 -38.86 34.37 17.00
N ALA A 688 -38.14 35.44 17.36
CA ALA A 688 -37.70 36.49 16.43
C ALA A 688 -36.68 35.90 15.44
N VAL A 689 -35.69 35.11 15.91
CA VAL A 689 -34.71 34.42 15.05
C VAL A 689 -35.40 33.44 14.12
N ASN A 690 -36.34 32.65 14.66
CA ASN A 690 -37.10 31.68 13.86
C ASN A 690 -37.95 32.37 12.79
N LYS A 691 -38.60 33.47 13.09
CA LYS A 691 -39.37 34.27 12.13
C LYS A 691 -38.49 34.86 11.01
N CYS A 692 -37.26 35.29 11.35
CA CYS A 692 -36.28 35.77 10.39
C CYS A 692 -35.81 34.61 9.45
N LEU A 693 -35.56 33.42 10.00
CA LEU A 693 -35.18 32.21 9.24
C LEU A 693 -36.34 31.68 8.39
N ASP A 694 -37.59 31.86 8.78
CA ASP A 694 -38.79 31.51 7.99
C ASP A 694 -38.96 32.45 6.78
N ALA A 695 -38.66 33.76 7.00
CA ALA A 695 -38.74 34.75 5.95
C ALA A 695 -37.60 34.61 4.89
N ASN A 696 -36.44 34.15 5.30
CA ASN A 696 -35.32 33.88 4.41
C ASN A 696 -34.67 32.51 4.73
N PRO A 697 -35.17 31.44 4.12
CA PRO A 697 -34.69 30.08 4.39
C PRO A 697 -33.23 29.81 4.05
N THR A 698 -32.58 30.61 3.25
CA THR A 698 -31.17 30.43 2.82
C THR A 698 -30.18 31.34 3.53
N ALA A 699 -30.68 32.23 4.46
CA ALA A 699 -29.83 33.20 5.14
C ALA A 699 -28.72 32.51 5.96
N THR A 700 -27.54 33.06 5.91
CA THR A 700 -26.40 32.68 6.74
C THR A 700 -26.55 33.24 8.16
N ALA A 701 -25.86 32.64 9.15
CA ALA A 701 -25.90 33.13 10.52
C ALA A 701 -25.47 34.62 10.63
N LYS A 702 -24.60 35.08 9.76
CA LYS A 702 -24.15 36.49 9.67
C LYS A 702 -25.29 37.40 9.23
N GLU A 703 -25.99 37.04 8.17
CA GLU A 703 -27.12 37.80 7.63
C GLU A 703 -28.28 37.89 8.63
N VAL A 704 -28.58 36.84 9.36
CA VAL A 704 -29.61 36.83 10.41
C VAL A 704 -29.23 37.74 11.56
N VAL A 705 -27.98 37.72 12.03
CA VAL A 705 -27.48 38.61 13.09
C VAL A 705 -27.52 40.08 12.66
N GLU A 706 -27.16 40.39 11.38
CA GLU A 706 -27.20 41.73 10.81
C GLU A 706 -28.64 42.23 10.66
N ALA A 707 -29.58 41.37 10.30
CA ALA A 707 -31.00 41.73 10.14
C ALA A 707 -31.70 41.98 11.45
N LEU A 708 -31.33 41.28 12.54
CA LEU A 708 -31.98 41.39 13.86
C LEU A 708 -31.27 42.36 14.83
N GLY A 709 -30.05 42.83 14.48
CA GLY A 709 -29.24 43.72 15.31
C GLY A 709 -28.26 42.98 16.21
N ARG A 710 -26.97 43.26 16.03
CA ARG A 710 -25.85 42.52 16.65
C ARG A 710 -25.78 42.68 18.19
N GLU A 711 -26.29 43.76 18.72
CA GLU A 711 -26.29 44.05 20.17
C GLU A 711 -27.29 43.19 20.93
N ASP A 712 -28.44 42.87 20.33
CA ASP A 712 -29.51 42.11 20.96
C ASP A 712 -29.51 40.63 20.59
N TYR A 713 -28.95 40.30 19.41
CA TYR A 713 -28.94 38.92 18.84
C TYR A 713 -27.54 38.49 18.45
N GLY A 714 -26.87 37.82 19.39
CA GLY A 714 -25.52 37.31 19.16
C GLY A 714 -25.50 36.01 18.31
N TYR A 715 -24.32 35.65 17.78
CA TYR A 715 -24.12 34.42 17.00
C TYR A 715 -24.52 33.14 17.73
N GLY A 716 -24.54 33.11 19.09
CA GLY A 716 -24.87 31.95 19.88
C GLY A 716 -26.32 31.48 19.64
N ILE A 717 -27.30 32.40 19.81
CA ILE A 717 -28.71 32.08 19.62
C ILE A 717 -29.04 31.71 18.16
N VAL A 718 -28.48 32.45 17.20
CA VAL A 718 -28.74 32.21 15.77
C VAL A 718 -28.25 30.83 15.36
N LYS A 719 -27.03 30.45 15.76
CA LYS A 719 -26.48 29.12 15.49
C LYS A 719 -27.29 28.00 16.15
N CYS A 720 -27.72 28.18 17.40
CA CYS A 720 -28.55 27.19 18.07
C CYS A 720 -29.91 26.99 17.35
N CYS A 721 -30.56 28.08 16.92
CA CYS A 721 -31.81 27.97 16.17
C CYS A 721 -31.64 27.34 14.80
N MET A 722 -30.54 27.66 14.11
CA MET A 722 -30.20 27.05 12.79
C MET A 722 -29.90 25.56 12.91
N ALA A 723 -29.17 25.14 13.95
CA ALA A 723 -28.85 23.72 14.20
C ALA A 723 -30.10 22.90 14.54
N MET A 724 -31.03 23.45 15.31
CA MET A 724 -32.32 22.79 15.59
C MET A 724 -33.16 22.58 14.32
N ARG A 725 -32.90 23.28 13.26
CA ARG A 725 -33.56 23.15 11.95
C ARG A 725 -32.77 22.32 10.95
N GLY A 726 -31.68 21.64 11.38
CA GLY A 726 -30.83 20.82 10.54
C GLY A 726 -29.99 21.63 9.52
N ARG A 727 -29.65 22.88 9.84
CA ARG A 727 -28.96 23.83 8.95
C ARG A 727 -27.53 24.19 9.38
N MET A 728 -26.81 23.26 9.99
CA MET A 728 -25.38 23.45 10.30
C MET A 728 -24.51 22.40 9.63
#